data_3a8021457fa6f703d7e3fdca2a3bda5b
#
_entry.id   3a8021457fa6f703d7e3fdca2a3bda5b
#
_cell.length_a   1.000
_cell.length_b   1.000
_cell.length_c   1.000
_cell.angle_alpha   90.00
_cell.angle_beta   90.00
_cell.angle_gamma   90.00
#
_symmetry.space_group_name_H-M   'P 1'
#
loop_
_entity.id
_entity.type
_entity.pdbx_description
1 polymer ?
#
loop_
_entity_poly.entity_id
_entity_poly.type
_entity_poly.pdbx_seq_one_letter_code
_entity_poly.pdbx_strand_id
1 'polypeptide(L)'
;MRESTASRFRKRDKLKSEKGASSTTTWGIRLLNGAIDPVSKELDRMLHAEDAPGYRGGGMKCLRQVDVRVTTLLSIQQTLDDLSERPTFNSLATRIGRLVDQERRYEIMSQDNEYRHLWKWLVENTKQQTSDKRRRRVITAAAKRLGAYSEPWPAVDSFRAGALLLRVIADHTGLIVFKRNSPRNKRKGGQKWPRYVEATPECLEWIENARTQDALFLEPVKLPCVVVPYKWTSYRDGGYTEKGNWGGPLIKSKARDSLDSNTALACPEVYNAVNKLQSVPYRINQPILKLMERCRDNGLQIGGLPTLDNDPLPSKPIDMDDLESRRQWRRRSRVVHENNIRSQSLRIHVAKLLYLARRMEQANMHYVHTLDFRGRFYSEASGFLQPMGNDWARGLLEFGFGKSLDEVGIESLAITGANLYGVGGSYDARLSWAKKRNTLFQRIAHDPLEHLDFWQFCDKPWQFLAFVYDWNGLMQRGTGHKSHLICHRDASCNGLQIFSMLLLDEMGGASVNLVDQDTPSDAYADVAEKTIELMRSEEDPELHEFADAWIKYGVPRGATKRALMITPYNGSLYSAQAYVEEWYEESRRGKKPRKVHADDKKALRYLGQKIWAAIDQQLVKSREAMNWFSEVATICTDAGYQMRWHTPSNFLVVHDYMNLEPYTIKTILGRKAVMWHSLQRETQGIHRRRARNSLSPNFIHSLDAAALTKTINAFMSVRGIDCFSAVHDSYGCLAQDVSLMNGVLREQWQKMFSSPLLERFRDEVETDTGLSLPALPAYGSLDLDLTRSKYFFN
;
A
#
# COMPACT_ATOMS: atom_id res chain seq x y z
N MET A 1 21.58 0.06 16.40
CA MET A 1 20.55 0.82 15.66
C MET A 1 19.17 0.67 16.31
N ARG A 2 18.72 -0.56 16.66
CA ARG A 2 17.48 -0.79 17.41
C ARG A 2 17.40 0.05 18.69
N GLU A 3 18.45 -0.01 19.55
CA GLU A 3 18.49 0.78 20.78
C GLU A 3 18.46 2.29 20.56
N SER A 4 19.07 2.81 19.47
CA SER A 4 19.12 4.26 19.24
C SER A 4 17.80 4.84 18.74
N THR A 5 17.03 4.11 17.92
CA THR A 5 15.75 4.60 17.37
C THR A 5 14.63 4.46 18.40
N ALA A 6 14.55 3.32 19.09
CA ALA A 6 13.63 3.11 20.19
C ALA A 6 13.90 4.08 21.34
N SER A 7 15.17 4.33 21.66
CA SER A 7 15.57 5.31 22.68
C SER A 7 15.13 6.73 22.30
N ARG A 8 15.34 7.16 21.04
CA ARG A 8 14.89 8.48 20.54
C ARG A 8 13.36 8.61 20.56
N PHE A 9 12.65 7.55 20.18
CA PHE A 9 11.19 7.53 20.21
C PHE A 9 10.66 7.63 21.65
N ARG A 10 11.16 6.78 22.57
CA ARG A 10 10.81 6.83 24.00
C ARG A 10 11.12 8.20 24.59
N LYS A 11 12.27 8.79 24.26
CA LYS A 11 12.64 10.15 24.71
C LYS A 11 11.68 11.21 24.18
N ARG A 12 11.27 11.13 22.91
CA ARG A 12 10.29 12.06 22.32
C ARG A 12 8.91 11.90 22.93
N ASP A 13 8.47 10.68 23.16
CA ASP A 13 7.18 10.35 23.77
C ASP A 13 7.15 10.81 25.23
N LYS A 14 8.24 10.58 25.98
CA LYS A 14 8.42 11.07 27.33
C LYS A 14 8.37 12.60 27.39
N LEU A 15 9.09 13.28 26.49
CA LEU A 15 9.06 14.75 26.38
C LEU A 15 7.67 15.30 26.06
N LYS A 16 6.87 14.62 25.23
CA LYS A 16 5.49 15.02 24.95
C LYS A 16 4.61 14.86 26.20
N SER A 17 4.74 13.73 26.90
CA SER A 17 4.00 13.49 28.15
C SER A 17 4.38 14.50 29.22
N GLU A 18 5.66 14.80 29.43
CA GLU A 18 6.15 15.80 30.35
C GLU A 18 5.67 17.23 30.02
N LYS A 19 5.42 17.52 28.74
CA LYS A 19 4.85 18.80 28.28
C LYS A 19 3.32 18.85 28.31
N GLY A 20 2.65 17.85 28.91
CA GLY A 20 1.20 17.76 28.96
C GLY A 20 0.57 17.65 27.56
N ALA A 21 1.13 16.84 26.70
CA ALA A 21 0.65 16.58 25.34
C ALA A 21 0.52 15.09 25.04
N SER A 22 0.21 14.28 26.06
CA SER A 22 0.05 12.82 25.96
C SER A 22 -1.01 12.42 24.95
N SER A 23 -2.09 13.17 24.81
CA SER A 23 -3.16 12.93 23.83
C SER A 23 -2.71 13.03 22.37
N THR A 24 -1.53 13.63 22.12
CA THR A 24 -0.95 13.76 20.75
C THR A 24 0.07 12.67 20.42
N THR A 25 0.35 11.77 21.35
CA THR A 25 1.18 10.58 21.09
C THR A 25 0.40 9.55 20.31
N THR A 26 1.07 8.60 19.66
CA THR A 26 0.40 7.54 18.90
C THR A 26 -0.52 6.70 19.79
N TRP A 27 -0.03 6.34 20.98
CA TRP A 27 -0.82 5.61 21.97
C TRP A 27 -1.96 6.47 22.56
N GLY A 28 -1.71 7.76 22.79
CA GLY A 28 -2.74 8.68 23.30
C GLY A 28 -3.89 8.88 22.31
N ILE A 29 -3.60 8.94 20.99
CA ILE A 29 -4.61 9.00 19.94
C ILE A 29 -5.45 7.71 19.91
N ARG A 30 -4.82 6.54 20.11
CA ARG A 30 -5.56 5.26 20.17
C ARG A 30 -6.47 5.18 21.37
N LEU A 31 -6.00 5.55 22.56
CA LEU A 31 -6.83 5.62 23.77
C LEU A 31 -7.98 6.61 23.62
N LEU A 32 -7.69 7.79 23.06
CA LEU A 32 -8.71 8.80 22.76
C LEU A 32 -9.81 8.25 21.86
N ASN A 33 -9.41 7.65 20.74
CA ASN A 33 -10.35 7.09 19.76
C ASN A 33 -11.19 5.96 20.36
N GLY A 34 -10.61 5.10 21.18
CA GLY A 34 -11.34 4.02 21.85
C GLY A 34 -12.32 4.50 22.94
N ALA A 35 -12.04 5.66 23.55
CA ALA A 35 -12.81 6.19 24.67
C ALA A 35 -13.96 7.14 24.25
N ILE A 36 -13.92 7.75 23.06
CA ILE A 36 -14.93 8.75 22.65
C ILE A 36 -16.34 8.14 22.57
N ASP A 37 -16.50 7.00 21.90
CA ASP A 37 -17.84 6.42 21.69
C ASP A 37 -18.53 5.98 22.98
N PRO A 38 -17.90 5.20 23.89
CA PRO A 38 -18.55 4.81 25.12
C PRO A 38 -18.93 6.01 26.00
N VAL A 39 -18.04 7.00 26.08
CA VAL A 39 -18.28 8.22 26.89
C VAL A 39 -19.36 9.10 26.25
N SER A 40 -19.34 9.26 24.91
CA SER A 40 -20.38 10.05 24.20
C SER A 40 -21.76 9.43 24.34
N LYS A 41 -21.88 8.12 24.20
CA LYS A 41 -23.16 7.40 24.34
C LYS A 41 -23.74 7.55 25.74
N GLU A 42 -22.91 7.37 26.77
CA GLU A 42 -23.38 7.52 28.13
C GLU A 42 -23.72 8.97 28.46
N LEU A 43 -22.90 9.93 28.04
CA LEU A 43 -23.19 11.35 28.26
C LEU A 43 -24.49 11.76 27.56
N ASP A 44 -24.71 11.30 26.32
CA ASP A 44 -25.94 11.54 25.56
C ASP A 44 -27.16 10.96 26.28
N ARG A 45 -27.07 9.70 26.75
CA ARG A 45 -28.11 9.05 27.55
C ARG A 45 -28.44 9.87 28.81
N MET A 46 -27.41 10.36 29.51
CA MET A 46 -27.58 11.15 30.73
C MET A 46 -28.22 12.53 30.46
N LEU A 47 -27.90 13.18 29.36
CA LEU A 47 -28.44 14.48 28.99
C LEU A 47 -29.92 14.43 28.56
N HIS A 48 -30.35 13.29 28.00
CA HIS A 48 -31.74 13.06 27.60
C HIS A 48 -32.64 12.45 28.72
N ALA A 49 -32.05 12.00 29.83
CA ALA A 49 -32.78 11.48 30.97
C ALA A 49 -33.33 12.63 31.83
N GLU A 50 -34.49 13.17 31.53
CA GLU A 50 -35.06 14.37 32.15
C GLU A 50 -35.49 14.20 33.62
N ASP A 51 -35.83 12.96 34.07
CA ASP A 51 -36.50 12.73 35.33
C ASP A 51 -35.70 11.99 36.43
N ALA A 52 -34.45 11.64 36.19
CA ALA A 52 -33.66 10.89 37.15
C ALA A 52 -33.14 11.77 38.29
N PRO A 53 -33.26 11.34 39.58
CA PRO A 53 -32.70 12.07 40.74
C PRO A 53 -31.16 12.21 40.55
N GLY A 54 -30.65 13.44 40.66
CA GLY A 54 -29.25 13.75 40.47
C GLY A 54 -28.85 14.38 39.10
N TYR A 55 -29.72 14.34 38.13
CA TYR A 55 -29.48 14.89 36.77
C TYR A 55 -29.93 16.36 36.60
N ARG A 56 -30.54 16.94 37.64
CA ARG A 56 -31.04 18.35 37.64
C ARG A 56 -29.99 19.38 38.11
N GLY A 57 -28.77 18.95 38.41
CA GLY A 57 -27.73 19.84 38.93
C GLY A 57 -27.15 20.84 37.93
N GLY A 58 -26.59 21.95 38.40
CA GLY A 58 -26.02 23.01 37.55
C GLY A 58 -24.99 22.51 36.54
N GLY A 59 -24.21 21.46 36.88
CA GLY A 59 -23.27 20.84 35.93
C GLY A 59 -23.94 20.22 34.70
N MET A 60 -25.07 19.57 34.85
CA MET A 60 -25.84 19.00 33.73
C MET A 60 -26.43 20.08 32.83
N LYS A 61 -26.98 21.15 33.46
CA LYS A 61 -27.50 22.31 32.71
C LYS A 61 -26.40 22.94 31.83
N CYS A 62 -25.18 22.98 32.35
CA CYS A 62 -24.03 23.48 31.59
C CYS A 62 -23.68 22.57 30.40
N LEU A 63 -23.64 21.27 30.59
CA LEU A 63 -23.26 20.31 29.55
C LEU A 63 -24.29 20.23 28.41
N ARG A 64 -25.55 20.52 28.67
CA ARG A 64 -26.61 20.63 27.60
C ARG A 64 -26.38 21.77 26.61
N GLN A 65 -25.49 22.72 26.94
CA GLN A 65 -25.15 23.86 26.06
C GLN A 65 -24.02 23.61 25.09
N VAL A 66 -23.42 22.41 25.06
CA VAL A 66 -22.26 22.08 24.24
C VAL A 66 -22.48 20.73 23.56
N ASP A 67 -21.99 20.60 22.36
CA ASP A 67 -22.04 19.33 21.63
C ASP A 67 -21.41 18.20 22.45
N VAL A 68 -22.10 17.07 22.54
CA VAL A 68 -21.72 15.90 23.35
C VAL A 68 -20.36 15.36 22.91
N ARG A 69 -20.10 15.28 21.60
CA ARG A 69 -18.87 14.73 21.06
C ARG A 69 -17.68 15.67 21.27
N VAL A 70 -17.91 16.97 21.13
CA VAL A 70 -16.90 18.00 21.44
C VAL A 70 -16.55 17.98 22.91
N THR A 71 -17.56 17.92 23.79
CA THR A 71 -17.38 17.79 25.24
C THR A 71 -16.56 16.57 25.61
N THR A 72 -16.91 15.42 25.02
CA THR A 72 -16.20 14.15 25.25
C THR A 72 -14.76 14.24 24.78
N LEU A 73 -14.53 14.72 23.55
CA LEU A 73 -13.17 14.86 22.98
C LEU A 73 -12.26 15.70 23.89
N LEU A 74 -12.73 16.88 24.31
CA LEU A 74 -11.97 17.80 25.14
C LEU A 74 -11.68 17.22 26.55
N SER A 75 -12.67 16.52 27.12
CA SER A 75 -12.54 15.92 28.45
C SER A 75 -11.51 14.80 28.47
N ILE A 76 -11.54 13.89 27.50
CA ILE A 76 -10.59 12.77 27.39
C ILE A 76 -9.21 13.30 27.06
N GLN A 77 -9.08 14.26 26.14
CA GLN A 77 -7.80 14.88 25.81
C GLN A 77 -7.15 15.52 27.03
N GLN A 78 -7.90 16.35 27.76
CA GLN A 78 -7.39 17.00 28.97
C GLN A 78 -7.02 15.98 30.06
N THR A 79 -7.80 14.91 30.18
CA THR A 79 -7.49 13.83 31.15
C THR A 79 -6.17 13.16 30.78
N LEU A 80 -5.97 12.73 29.52
CA LEU A 80 -4.74 12.09 29.07
C LEU A 80 -3.52 13.02 29.19
N ASP A 81 -3.68 14.29 28.87
CA ASP A 81 -2.60 15.27 28.93
C ASP A 81 -2.11 15.54 30.36
N ASP A 82 -3.01 15.47 31.34
CA ASP A 82 -2.70 15.74 32.73
C ASP A 82 -2.35 14.50 33.58
N LEU A 83 -2.56 13.29 33.07
CA LEU A 83 -2.28 12.03 33.83
C LEU A 83 -0.84 11.92 34.31
N SER A 84 0.12 12.44 33.57
CA SER A 84 1.53 12.44 33.98
C SER A 84 1.85 13.30 35.21
N GLU A 85 1.02 14.31 35.47
CA GLU A 85 1.17 15.22 36.61
C GLU A 85 0.49 14.71 37.90
N ARG A 86 -0.21 13.57 37.82
CA ARG A 86 -1.00 13.00 38.93
C ARG A 86 -1.91 14.03 39.57
N PRO A 87 -2.83 14.66 38.84
CA PRO A 87 -3.64 15.77 39.33
C PRO A 87 -4.62 15.33 40.42
N THR A 88 -4.98 16.27 41.31
CA THR A 88 -6.12 16.01 42.18
C THR A 88 -7.41 16.02 41.38
N PHE A 89 -8.40 15.24 41.82
CA PHE A 89 -9.72 15.18 41.20
C PHE A 89 -10.34 16.58 41.04
N ASN A 90 -10.28 17.41 42.06
CA ASN A 90 -10.85 18.75 42.03
C ASN A 90 -10.14 19.67 41.03
N SER A 91 -8.82 19.61 40.97
CA SER A 91 -8.04 20.40 40.01
C SER A 91 -8.35 20.00 38.57
N LEU A 92 -8.36 18.69 38.26
CA LEU A 92 -8.63 18.20 36.91
C LEU A 92 -10.09 18.48 36.52
N ALA A 93 -11.07 18.22 37.41
CA ALA A 93 -12.48 18.52 37.13
C ALA A 93 -12.68 20.01 36.80
N THR A 94 -12.06 20.90 37.54
CA THR A 94 -12.14 22.33 37.27
C THR A 94 -11.50 22.71 35.94
N ARG A 95 -10.38 22.09 35.58
CA ARG A 95 -9.72 22.32 34.27
C ARG A 95 -10.59 21.86 33.10
N ILE A 96 -11.17 20.66 33.18
CA ILE A 96 -12.06 20.12 32.16
C ILE A 96 -13.30 21.03 32.00
N GLY A 97 -14.00 21.34 33.10
CA GLY A 97 -15.20 22.17 33.03
C GLY A 97 -14.94 23.56 32.43
N ARG A 98 -13.82 24.19 32.81
CA ARG A 98 -13.40 25.47 32.22
C ARG A 98 -13.02 25.36 30.74
N LEU A 99 -12.43 24.24 30.33
CA LEU A 99 -12.07 24.02 28.94
C LEU A 99 -13.32 23.86 28.07
N VAL A 100 -14.31 23.10 28.53
CA VAL A 100 -15.59 22.91 27.84
C VAL A 100 -16.38 24.23 27.78
N ASP A 101 -16.46 24.98 28.88
CA ASP A 101 -17.09 26.32 28.89
C ASP A 101 -16.37 27.30 27.93
N GLN A 102 -15.06 27.23 27.83
CA GLN A 102 -14.30 28.08 26.91
C GLN A 102 -14.62 27.74 25.46
N GLU A 103 -14.80 26.47 25.13
CA GLU A 103 -15.20 26.05 23.78
C GLU A 103 -16.60 26.58 23.43
N ARG A 104 -17.56 26.45 24.36
CA ARG A 104 -18.90 27.04 24.22
C ARG A 104 -18.84 28.54 23.90
N ARG A 105 -18.07 29.29 24.68
CA ARG A 105 -17.93 30.74 24.48
C ARG A 105 -17.31 31.09 23.13
N TYR A 106 -16.37 30.30 22.64
CA TYR A 106 -15.81 30.46 21.31
C TYR A 106 -16.83 30.13 20.21
N GLU A 107 -17.69 29.15 20.45
CA GLU A 107 -18.77 28.80 19.54
C GLU A 107 -19.77 29.96 19.43
N ILE A 108 -20.24 30.49 20.54
CA ILE A 108 -21.11 31.66 20.59
C ILE A 108 -20.48 32.80 19.78
N MET A 109 -19.23 33.18 20.08
CA MET A 109 -18.52 34.24 19.38
C MET A 109 -18.34 33.95 17.88
N SER A 110 -18.19 32.72 17.46
CA SER A 110 -18.06 32.34 16.05
C SER A 110 -19.36 32.46 15.25
N GLN A 111 -20.49 32.29 15.93
CA GLN A 111 -21.85 32.34 15.36
C GLN A 111 -22.47 33.73 15.41
N ASP A 112 -21.99 34.58 16.32
CA ASP A 112 -22.49 35.93 16.49
C ASP A 112 -22.12 36.80 15.28
N ASN A 113 -23.13 37.48 14.70
CA ASN A 113 -22.98 38.29 13.48
C ASN A 113 -22.05 39.51 13.71
N GLU A 114 -22.06 40.10 14.92
CA GLU A 114 -21.24 41.27 15.28
C GLU A 114 -19.76 40.87 15.43
N TYR A 115 -19.49 39.72 16.02
CA TYR A 115 -18.12 39.29 16.36
C TYR A 115 -17.52 38.27 15.40
N ARG A 116 -18.25 37.79 14.38
CA ARG A 116 -17.78 36.77 13.43
C ARG A 116 -16.51 37.18 12.67
N HIS A 117 -16.40 38.45 12.26
CA HIS A 117 -15.21 38.96 11.57
C HIS A 117 -14.02 39.01 12.53
N LEU A 118 -14.22 39.51 13.75
CA LEU A 118 -13.22 39.53 14.80
C LEU A 118 -12.74 38.11 15.15
N TRP A 119 -13.66 37.16 15.27
CA TRP A 119 -13.35 35.75 15.50
C TRP A 119 -12.44 35.19 14.39
N LYS A 120 -12.81 35.37 13.13
CA LYS A 120 -12.01 34.94 11.99
C LYS A 120 -10.60 35.53 12.03
N TRP A 121 -10.50 36.82 12.29
CA TRP A 121 -9.23 37.52 12.41
C TRP A 121 -8.38 36.97 13.56
N LEU A 122 -8.93 36.79 14.74
CA LEU A 122 -8.24 36.23 15.90
C LEU A 122 -7.73 34.81 15.66
N VAL A 123 -8.54 33.95 15.04
CA VAL A 123 -8.18 32.57 14.69
C VAL A 123 -7.03 32.56 13.70
N GLU A 124 -7.07 33.41 12.66
CA GLU A 124 -6.05 33.49 11.62
C GLU A 124 -4.71 33.97 12.17
N ASN A 125 -4.72 35.06 12.93
CA ASN A 125 -3.51 35.66 13.50
C ASN A 125 -2.89 34.85 14.64
N THR A 126 -3.60 33.87 15.19
CA THR A 126 -3.07 32.96 16.21
C THR A 126 -2.65 31.60 15.68
N LYS A 127 -2.77 31.33 14.38
CA LYS A 127 -2.38 30.03 13.76
C LYS A 127 -0.93 29.66 13.99
N GLN A 128 -0.04 30.64 14.07
CA GLN A 128 1.40 30.41 14.28
C GLN A 128 1.79 30.13 15.73
N GLN A 129 0.85 30.16 16.67
CA GLN A 129 1.14 29.86 18.08
C GLN A 129 1.48 28.38 18.26
N THR A 130 2.58 28.10 18.94
CA THR A 130 3.17 26.76 19.10
C THR A 130 2.37 25.79 19.98
N SER A 131 1.41 26.28 20.79
CA SER A 131 0.56 25.43 21.61
C SER A 131 -0.87 25.95 21.69
N ASP A 132 -1.84 25.04 21.72
CA ASP A 132 -3.25 25.34 21.84
C ASP A 132 -3.55 26.10 23.14
N LYS A 133 -2.85 25.79 24.24
CA LYS A 133 -2.99 26.48 25.52
C LYS A 133 -2.63 27.98 25.42
N ARG A 134 -1.55 28.30 24.70
CA ARG A 134 -1.13 29.67 24.46
C ARG A 134 -2.10 30.38 23.53
N ARG A 135 -2.49 29.70 22.44
CA ARG A 135 -3.47 30.20 21.46
C ARG A 135 -4.77 30.57 22.13
N ARG A 136 -5.33 29.70 23.00
CA ARG A 136 -6.55 29.92 23.74
C ARG A 136 -6.40 31.13 24.68
N ARG A 137 -5.27 31.29 25.35
CA ARG A 137 -5.00 32.48 26.23
C ARG A 137 -5.02 33.77 25.42
N VAL A 138 -4.36 33.82 24.27
CA VAL A 138 -4.29 35.01 23.40
C VAL A 138 -5.69 35.39 22.90
N ILE A 139 -6.44 34.43 22.39
CA ILE A 139 -7.82 34.67 21.91
C ILE A 139 -8.72 35.14 23.03
N THR A 140 -8.68 34.47 24.17
CA THR A 140 -9.50 34.88 25.36
C THR A 140 -9.16 36.29 25.82
N ALA A 141 -7.88 36.64 25.90
CA ALA A 141 -7.46 37.97 26.33
C ALA A 141 -7.91 39.05 25.31
N ALA A 142 -7.80 38.78 24.03
CA ALA A 142 -8.26 39.69 22.97
C ALA A 142 -9.78 39.86 22.99
N ALA A 143 -10.53 38.74 23.06
CA ALA A 143 -11.99 38.77 23.14
C ALA A 143 -12.51 39.55 24.35
N LYS A 144 -11.88 39.37 25.51
CA LYS A 144 -12.25 40.13 26.72
C LYS A 144 -12.01 41.63 26.58
N ARG A 145 -10.89 42.05 26.01
CA ARG A 145 -10.59 43.46 25.77
C ARG A 145 -11.61 44.13 24.85
N LEU A 146 -12.15 43.38 23.92
CA LEU A 146 -13.07 43.87 22.90
C LEU A 146 -14.55 43.67 23.31
N GLY A 147 -14.82 43.23 24.52
CA GLY A 147 -16.19 43.00 25.01
C GLY A 147 -16.93 41.82 24.31
N ALA A 148 -16.25 41.08 23.46
CA ALA A 148 -16.81 40.01 22.64
C ALA A 148 -16.87 38.65 23.34
N TYR A 149 -16.62 38.58 24.64
CA TYR A 149 -16.46 37.34 25.38
C TYR A 149 -17.63 37.11 26.31
N SER A 150 -18.52 36.17 25.99
CA SER A 150 -19.69 35.84 26.79
C SER A 150 -19.34 35.41 28.21
N GLU A 151 -20.29 35.54 29.15
CA GLU A 151 -20.04 35.21 30.57
C GLU A 151 -19.68 33.74 30.78
N PRO A 152 -18.68 33.48 31.66
CA PRO A 152 -18.30 32.13 32.04
C PRO A 152 -19.38 31.45 32.90
N TRP A 153 -19.41 30.14 32.86
CA TRP A 153 -20.18 29.37 33.80
C TRP A 153 -19.73 29.69 35.25
N PRO A 154 -20.65 29.66 36.21
CA PRO A 154 -20.27 29.73 37.60
C PRO A 154 -19.21 28.70 37.96
N ALA A 155 -18.22 29.09 38.77
CA ALA A 155 -17.09 28.22 39.11
C ALA A 155 -17.52 26.85 39.68
N VAL A 156 -18.58 26.85 40.49
CA VAL A 156 -19.15 25.64 41.07
C VAL A 156 -19.77 24.72 40.00
N ASP A 157 -20.44 25.28 39.01
CA ASP A 157 -21.09 24.51 37.95
C ASP A 157 -20.07 24.00 36.91
N SER A 158 -19.05 24.81 36.60
CA SER A 158 -17.87 24.33 35.83
C SER A 158 -17.20 23.14 36.50
N PHE A 159 -16.99 23.21 37.82
CA PHE A 159 -16.44 22.08 38.59
C PHE A 159 -17.37 20.86 38.55
N ARG A 160 -18.67 21.04 38.75
CA ARG A 160 -19.65 19.95 38.73
C ARG A 160 -19.71 19.28 37.36
N ALA A 161 -19.69 20.06 36.28
CA ALA A 161 -19.64 19.54 34.91
C ALA A 161 -18.38 18.69 34.66
N GLY A 162 -17.20 19.20 35.01
CA GLY A 162 -15.96 18.46 34.89
C GLY A 162 -15.88 17.24 35.79
N ALA A 163 -16.45 17.30 37.01
CA ALA A 163 -16.49 16.15 37.91
C ALA A 163 -17.39 15.03 37.41
N LEU A 164 -18.48 15.37 36.75
CA LEU A 164 -19.34 14.42 36.07
C LEU A 164 -18.64 13.74 34.89
N LEU A 165 -18.01 14.53 34.03
CA LEU A 165 -17.25 14.02 32.91
C LEU A 165 -16.13 13.06 33.31
N LEU A 166 -15.38 13.39 34.38
CA LEU A 166 -14.36 12.48 34.93
C LEU A 166 -14.93 11.16 35.44
N ARG A 167 -16.11 11.18 36.06
CA ARG A 167 -16.78 9.94 36.48
C ARG A 167 -17.18 9.10 35.31
N VAL A 168 -17.84 9.69 34.27
CA VAL A 168 -18.20 8.96 33.05
C VAL A 168 -16.98 8.35 32.37
N ILE A 169 -15.86 9.08 32.28
CA ILE A 169 -14.62 8.55 31.77
C ILE A 169 -14.12 7.36 32.58
N ALA A 170 -14.10 7.47 33.94
CA ALA A 170 -13.65 6.38 34.79
C ALA A 170 -14.53 5.13 34.67
N ASP A 171 -15.86 5.32 34.69
CA ASP A 171 -16.82 4.23 34.75
C ASP A 171 -16.97 3.48 33.40
N HIS A 172 -16.75 4.18 32.26
CA HIS A 172 -17.03 3.62 30.90
C HIS A 172 -15.80 3.36 30.06
N THR A 173 -14.59 3.73 30.50
CA THR A 173 -13.38 3.53 29.67
C THR A 173 -12.29 2.67 30.32
N GLY A 174 -12.32 2.49 31.61
CA GLY A 174 -11.24 1.84 32.35
C GLY A 174 -9.90 2.59 32.30
N LEU A 175 -9.85 3.83 31.81
CA LEU A 175 -8.60 4.60 31.66
C LEU A 175 -8.06 5.12 32.98
N ILE A 176 -8.92 5.54 33.86
CA ILE A 176 -8.56 6.26 35.11
C ILE A 176 -9.26 5.68 36.33
N VAL A 177 -8.61 5.86 37.47
CA VAL A 177 -9.12 5.50 38.81
C VAL A 177 -8.88 6.63 39.77
N PHE A 178 -9.77 6.74 40.78
CA PHE A 178 -9.67 7.75 41.86
C PHE A 178 -9.07 7.14 43.11
N LYS A 179 -7.83 7.50 43.47
CA LYS A 179 -7.14 7.03 44.67
C LYS A 179 -7.06 8.08 45.74
N ARG A 180 -7.16 7.67 46.99
CA ARG A 180 -6.87 8.49 48.17
C ARG A 180 -5.56 8.06 48.77
N ASN A 181 -4.59 8.95 48.89
CA ASN A 181 -3.42 8.68 49.70
C ASN A 181 -3.82 8.80 51.18
N SER A 182 -3.81 7.70 51.87
CA SER A 182 -3.95 7.69 53.34
C SER A 182 -2.58 7.38 53.95
N PRO A 183 -1.79 8.36 54.38
CA PRO A 183 -0.63 8.07 55.20
C PRO A 183 -1.06 7.54 56.56
N ARG A 184 -0.20 6.72 57.19
CA ARG A 184 -0.45 6.14 58.51
C ARG A 184 -0.75 7.17 59.64
N ASN A 185 -0.47 8.44 59.40
CA ASN A 185 -0.74 9.52 60.38
C ASN A 185 -2.01 10.29 60.03
N LYS A 186 -2.97 10.33 60.93
CA LYS A 186 -4.19 11.13 60.83
C LYS A 186 -3.83 12.64 60.73
N ARG A 187 -4.37 13.36 59.74
CA ARG A 187 -4.29 14.84 59.72
C ARG A 187 -5.01 15.40 60.93
N LYS A 188 -4.34 16.29 61.69
CA LYS A 188 -4.99 17.09 62.75
C LYS A 188 -6.06 17.96 62.06
N GLY A 189 -7.30 17.94 62.56
CA GLY A 189 -8.36 18.87 62.17
C GLY A 189 -9.43 18.33 61.20
N GLY A 190 -9.63 17.02 61.02
CA GLY A 190 -10.79 16.46 60.26
C GLY A 190 -10.79 16.70 58.75
N GLN A 191 -9.76 17.28 58.19
CA GLN A 191 -9.67 17.50 56.74
C GLN A 191 -9.61 16.18 55.95
N LYS A 192 -10.53 15.99 54.99
CA LYS A 192 -10.54 14.84 54.08
C LYS A 192 -9.33 14.88 53.14
N TRP A 193 -8.66 13.73 52.94
CA TRP A 193 -7.54 13.61 52.02
C TRP A 193 -7.99 13.87 50.58
N PRO A 194 -7.18 14.57 49.75
CA PRO A 194 -7.52 14.78 48.37
C PRO A 194 -7.55 13.47 47.61
N ARG A 195 -8.49 13.32 46.66
CA ARG A 195 -8.49 12.24 45.66
C ARG A 195 -7.58 12.63 44.52
N TYR A 196 -6.75 11.70 44.09
CA TYR A 196 -5.90 11.84 42.89
C TYR A 196 -6.51 11.06 41.75
N VAL A 197 -6.30 11.54 40.52
CA VAL A 197 -6.64 10.85 39.31
C VAL A 197 -5.38 10.17 38.78
N GLU A 198 -5.44 8.86 38.63
CA GLU A 198 -4.34 8.02 38.14
C GLU A 198 -4.83 7.13 37.00
N ALA A 199 -3.93 6.74 36.12
CA ALA A 199 -4.24 5.68 35.15
C ALA A 199 -4.45 4.36 35.89
N THR A 200 -5.33 3.51 35.38
CA THR A 200 -5.51 2.15 35.90
C THR A 200 -4.26 1.31 35.61
N PRO A 201 -3.99 0.24 36.38
CA PRO A 201 -2.89 -0.67 36.10
C PRO A 201 -2.96 -1.25 34.67
N GLU A 202 -4.16 -1.61 34.23
CA GLU A 202 -4.44 -2.15 32.90
C GLU A 202 -4.14 -1.10 31.81
N CYS A 203 -4.51 0.15 32.04
CA CYS A 203 -4.19 1.25 31.14
C CYS A 203 -2.68 1.50 31.05
N LEU A 204 -1.96 1.45 32.20
CA LEU A 204 -0.51 1.61 32.23
C LEU A 204 0.19 0.46 31.49
N GLU A 205 -0.22 -0.77 31.71
CA GLU A 205 0.30 -1.92 30.99
C GLU A 205 0.03 -1.81 29.47
N TRP A 206 -1.17 -1.42 29.10
CA TRP A 206 -1.52 -1.17 27.72
C TRP A 206 -0.66 -0.06 27.08
N ILE A 207 -0.43 1.06 27.79
CA ILE A 207 0.44 2.16 27.33
C ILE A 207 1.87 1.67 27.13
N GLU A 208 2.42 0.89 28.05
CA GLU A 208 3.79 0.39 27.94
C GLU A 208 3.92 -0.59 26.80
N ASN A 209 2.93 -1.50 26.61
CA ASN A 209 2.87 -2.38 25.48
C ASN A 209 2.74 -1.62 24.17
N ALA A 210 1.88 -0.60 24.07
CA ALA A 210 1.71 0.24 22.92
C ALA A 210 2.98 1.04 22.59
N ARG A 211 3.65 1.61 23.60
CA ARG A 211 4.95 2.30 23.45
C ARG A 211 6.03 1.37 22.93
N THR A 212 6.05 0.14 23.43
CA THR A 212 7.00 -0.88 22.98
C THR A 212 6.70 -1.25 21.53
N GLN A 213 5.44 -1.50 21.18
CA GLN A 213 5.03 -1.78 19.80
C GLN A 213 5.30 -0.60 18.86
N ASP A 214 4.97 0.63 19.25
CA ASP A 214 5.21 1.82 18.42
C ASP A 214 6.71 2.08 18.22
N ALA A 215 7.53 1.83 19.22
CA ALA A 215 8.99 1.87 19.09
C ALA A 215 9.50 0.81 18.12
N LEU A 216 8.91 -0.37 18.14
CA LEU A 216 9.20 -1.46 17.22
C LEU A 216 8.73 -1.16 15.78
N PHE A 217 7.62 -0.44 15.59
CA PHE A 217 7.15 0.01 14.27
C PHE A 217 8.06 1.05 13.60
N LEU A 218 8.76 1.86 14.38
CA LEU A 218 9.68 2.87 13.85
C LEU A 218 11.09 2.32 13.57
N GLU A 219 11.41 1.18 14.12
CA GLU A 219 12.60 0.41 13.75
C GLU A 219 12.30 -0.41 12.49
N PRO A 220 13.29 -0.70 11.64
CA PRO A 220 13.15 -1.72 10.62
C PRO A 220 13.06 -3.10 11.30
N VAL A 221 11.91 -3.40 11.89
CA VAL A 221 11.65 -4.64 12.64
C VAL A 221 11.68 -5.84 11.73
N LYS A 222 11.27 -5.63 10.47
CA LYS A 222 11.21 -6.65 9.44
C LYS A 222 12.48 -6.63 8.60
N LEU A 223 13.59 -7.05 9.19
CA LEU A 223 14.85 -7.24 8.48
C LEU A 223 14.88 -8.61 7.81
N PRO A 224 15.67 -8.77 6.73
CA PRO A 224 16.03 -10.11 6.26
C PRO A 224 16.62 -10.93 7.41
N CYS A 225 16.21 -12.19 7.52
CA CYS A 225 16.67 -13.08 8.57
C CYS A 225 18.00 -13.74 8.14
N VAL A 226 18.98 -13.83 9.04
CA VAL A 226 20.24 -14.56 8.78
C VAL A 226 20.12 -16.07 9.04
N VAL A 227 18.98 -16.51 9.54
CA VAL A 227 18.59 -17.90 9.71
C VAL A 227 17.23 -18.09 9.04
N VAL A 228 16.90 -19.34 8.72
CA VAL A 228 15.58 -19.67 8.17
C VAL A 228 14.50 -19.23 9.15
N PRO A 229 13.49 -18.45 8.72
CA PRO A 229 12.37 -18.04 9.55
C PRO A 229 11.61 -19.26 10.12
N TYR A 230 10.94 -19.06 11.24
CA TYR A 230 10.10 -20.11 11.80
C TYR A 230 9.00 -20.49 10.82
N LYS A 231 8.72 -21.79 10.71
CA LYS A 231 7.62 -22.27 9.86
C LYS A 231 6.29 -21.75 10.36
N TRP A 232 5.47 -21.27 9.47
CA TRP A 232 4.09 -20.96 9.77
C TRP A 232 3.32 -22.24 10.05
N THR A 233 2.75 -22.36 11.26
CA THR A 233 1.91 -23.48 11.72
C THR A 233 0.47 -23.03 11.93
N SER A 234 0.26 -21.73 12.12
CA SER A 234 -1.03 -21.08 12.16
C SER A 234 -0.90 -19.67 11.57
N TYR A 235 -2.01 -18.95 11.41
CA TYR A 235 -1.93 -17.57 10.93
C TYR A 235 -1.26 -16.60 11.92
N ARG A 236 -1.02 -17.03 13.16
CA ARG A 236 -0.35 -16.23 14.21
C ARG A 236 1.06 -16.70 14.55
N ASP A 237 1.38 -17.97 14.30
CA ASP A 237 2.60 -18.59 14.76
C ASP A 237 3.51 -18.95 13.59
N GLY A 238 4.65 -18.28 13.50
CA GLY A 238 5.63 -18.44 12.44
C GLY A 238 6.33 -17.12 12.03
N GLY A 239 7.10 -17.16 10.98
CA GLY A 239 7.83 -16.00 10.48
C GLY A 239 8.96 -15.57 11.42
N TYR A 240 8.87 -14.41 12.03
CA TYR A 240 9.92 -13.86 12.89
C TYR A 240 9.96 -14.46 14.30
N THR A 241 8.91 -15.17 14.75
CA THR A 241 8.80 -15.69 16.12
C THR A 241 8.06 -17.02 16.16
N GLU A 242 8.42 -17.87 17.10
CA GLU A 242 7.70 -19.13 17.36
C GLU A 242 6.33 -18.91 17.97
N LYS A 243 6.20 -17.86 18.80
CA LYS A 243 4.95 -17.55 19.51
C LYS A 243 4.72 -16.04 19.53
N GLY A 244 3.51 -15.66 19.15
CA GLY A 244 3.05 -14.29 19.24
C GLY A 244 3.40 -13.37 18.07
N ASN A 245 2.64 -12.31 17.92
CA ASN A 245 2.49 -11.47 16.73
C ASN A 245 3.59 -10.42 16.51
N TRP A 246 4.85 -10.71 16.70
CA TRP A 246 5.93 -9.72 16.51
C TRP A 246 6.07 -9.22 15.07
N GLY A 247 5.89 -10.11 14.08
CA GLY A 247 5.99 -9.78 12.66
C GLY A 247 4.66 -9.45 11.99
N GLY A 248 3.56 -9.60 12.70
CA GLY A 248 2.21 -9.58 12.14
C GLY A 248 1.72 -10.97 11.73
N PRO A 249 0.43 -11.12 11.42
CA PRO A 249 -0.14 -12.40 11.02
C PRO A 249 0.34 -12.82 9.64
N LEU A 250 0.28 -14.13 9.37
CA LEU A 250 0.52 -14.69 8.03
C LEU A 250 -0.45 -14.08 7.02
N ILE A 251 -1.73 -14.05 7.36
CA ILE A 251 -2.79 -13.59 6.45
C ILE A 251 -3.20 -12.16 6.82
N LYS A 252 -3.09 -11.25 5.88
CA LYS A 252 -3.49 -9.83 6.02
C LYS A 252 -4.96 -9.68 5.61
N SER A 253 -5.87 -10.11 6.46
CA SER A 253 -7.31 -9.93 6.29
C SER A 253 -7.94 -9.18 7.46
N LYS A 254 -9.04 -8.47 7.19
CA LYS A 254 -9.90 -7.85 8.21
C LYS A 254 -11.07 -8.76 8.58
N ALA A 255 -11.43 -9.67 7.70
CA ALA A 255 -12.50 -10.63 7.91
C ALA A 255 -12.01 -11.75 8.84
N ARG A 256 -12.67 -11.93 10.00
CA ARG A 256 -12.33 -12.99 10.95
C ARG A 256 -12.53 -14.37 10.34
N ASP A 257 -13.61 -14.57 9.60
CA ASP A 257 -13.93 -15.83 8.92
C ASP A 257 -12.77 -16.30 8.02
N SER A 258 -12.13 -15.36 7.29
CA SER A 258 -10.93 -15.65 6.49
C SER A 258 -9.76 -16.13 7.36
N LEU A 259 -9.58 -15.56 8.55
CA LEU A 259 -8.48 -15.94 9.44
C LEU A 259 -8.72 -17.30 10.12
N ASP A 260 -9.95 -17.53 10.56
CA ASP A 260 -10.32 -18.73 11.32
C ASP A 260 -10.45 -19.96 10.41
N SER A 261 -10.84 -19.78 9.13
CA SER A 261 -10.99 -20.87 8.17
C SER A 261 -9.67 -21.25 7.48
N ASN A 262 -8.77 -20.29 7.22
CA ASN A 262 -7.50 -20.56 6.54
C ASN A 262 -6.43 -21.10 7.49
N THR A 263 -6.68 -22.25 8.07
CA THR A 263 -5.74 -22.97 8.95
C THR A 263 -4.76 -23.82 8.14
N ALA A 264 -3.67 -24.24 8.77
CA ALA A 264 -2.71 -25.15 8.14
C ALA A 264 -3.32 -26.51 7.77
N LEU A 265 -4.38 -26.92 8.49
CA LEU A 265 -5.13 -28.14 8.18
C LEU A 265 -6.08 -27.95 6.99
N ALA A 266 -6.74 -26.79 6.89
CA ALA A 266 -7.69 -26.50 5.82
C ALA A 266 -7.01 -26.23 4.47
N CYS A 267 -5.87 -25.52 4.48
CA CYS A 267 -5.11 -25.17 3.27
C CYS A 267 -3.62 -25.53 3.37
N PRO A 268 -3.28 -26.83 3.51
CA PRO A 268 -1.90 -27.29 3.75
C PRO A 268 -0.94 -26.93 2.62
N GLU A 269 -1.42 -26.91 1.36
CA GLU A 269 -0.62 -26.51 0.20
C GLU A 269 -0.11 -25.08 0.34
N VAL A 270 -0.92 -24.15 0.85
CA VAL A 270 -0.57 -22.74 1.02
C VAL A 270 0.51 -22.58 2.08
N TYR A 271 0.34 -23.22 3.24
CA TYR A 271 1.35 -23.17 4.31
C TYR A 271 2.67 -23.81 3.90
N ASN A 272 2.60 -24.95 3.15
CA ASN A 272 3.79 -25.59 2.61
C ASN A 272 4.55 -24.66 1.65
N ALA A 273 3.84 -24.02 0.71
CA ALA A 273 4.45 -23.10 -0.25
C ALA A 273 5.10 -21.90 0.45
N VAL A 274 4.41 -21.29 1.43
CA VAL A 274 4.98 -20.16 2.22
C VAL A 274 6.26 -20.61 2.93
N ASN A 275 6.23 -21.77 3.58
CA ASN A 275 7.38 -22.28 4.34
C ASN A 275 8.55 -22.65 3.43
N LYS A 276 8.29 -23.16 2.22
CA LYS A 276 9.32 -23.39 1.19
C LYS A 276 9.96 -22.08 0.75
N LEU A 277 9.16 -21.04 0.47
CA LEU A 277 9.72 -19.72 0.11
C LEU A 277 10.56 -19.11 1.22
N GLN A 278 10.19 -19.30 2.49
CA GLN A 278 10.97 -18.80 3.62
C GLN A 278 12.33 -19.49 3.77
N SER A 279 12.45 -20.72 3.29
CA SER A 279 13.71 -21.47 3.35
C SER A 279 14.73 -21.05 2.28
N VAL A 280 14.31 -20.34 1.25
CA VAL A 280 15.20 -19.90 0.16
C VAL A 280 16.27 -18.94 0.68
N PRO A 281 17.56 -19.24 0.50
CA PRO A 281 18.63 -18.33 0.85
C PRO A 281 18.90 -17.33 -0.27
N TYR A 282 19.10 -16.08 0.12
CA TYR A 282 19.56 -14.99 -0.74
C TYR A 282 20.88 -14.43 -0.21
N ARG A 283 21.70 -13.85 -1.06
CA ARG A 283 22.92 -13.13 -0.69
C ARG A 283 23.06 -11.83 -1.47
N ILE A 284 23.98 -10.97 -1.04
CA ILE A 284 24.24 -9.71 -1.71
C ILE A 284 25.19 -9.92 -2.90
N ASN A 285 24.80 -9.38 -4.05
CA ASN A 285 25.67 -9.24 -5.21
C ASN A 285 26.71 -8.15 -4.94
N GLN A 286 27.93 -8.57 -4.61
CA GLN A 286 29.02 -7.71 -4.17
C GLN A 286 29.45 -6.68 -5.24
N PRO A 287 29.65 -7.06 -6.52
CA PRO A 287 29.96 -6.11 -7.59
C PRO A 287 28.94 -5.01 -7.72
N ILE A 288 27.65 -5.35 -7.68
CA ILE A 288 26.55 -4.39 -7.78
C ILE A 288 26.53 -3.45 -6.56
N LEU A 289 26.73 -3.97 -5.36
CA LEU A 289 26.78 -3.14 -4.15
C LEU A 289 27.88 -2.08 -4.24
N LYS A 290 29.09 -2.48 -4.59
CA LYS A 290 30.23 -1.57 -4.73
C LYS A 290 29.98 -0.50 -5.80
N LEU A 291 29.42 -0.90 -6.94
CA LEU A 291 29.13 0.04 -8.02
C LEU A 291 28.01 1.04 -7.62
N MET A 292 26.94 0.57 -6.99
CA MET A 292 25.88 1.45 -6.50
C MET A 292 26.36 2.47 -5.47
N GLU A 293 27.22 2.04 -4.54
CA GLU A 293 27.83 2.95 -3.58
C GLU A 293 28.70 4.01 -4.28
N ARG A 294 29.55 3.59 -5.24
CA ARG A 294 30.35 4.50 -6.04
C ARG A 294 29.49 5.50 -6.82
N CYS A 295 28.40 5.03 -7.43
CA CYS A 295 27.47 5.90 -8.16
C CYS A 295 26.77 6.90 -7.23
N ARG A 296 26.26 6.45 -6.07
CA ARG A 296 25.65 7.30 -5.07
C ARG A 296 26.61 8.37 -4.57
N ASP A 297 27.81 7.98 -4.18
CA ASP A 297 28.79 8.88 -3.56
C ASP A 297 29.31 9.95 -4.54
N ASN A 298 29.30 9.63 -5.84
CA ASN A 298 29.66 10.58 -6.90
C ASN A 298 28.42 11.31 -7.49
N GLY A 299 27.22 11.10 -6.96
CA GLY A 299 26.00 11.77 -7.43
C GLY A 299 25.56 11.39 -8.85
N LEU A 300 25.97 10.23 -9.35
CA LEU A 300 25.65 9.79 -10.71
C LEU A 300 24.20 9.32 -10.81
N GLN A 301 23.45 9.94 -11.71
CA GLN A 301 22.05 9.59 -12.01
C GLN A 301 21.94 8.39 -12.97
N ILE A 302 22.36 7.23 -12.54
CA ILE A 302 22.41 6.04 -13.39
C ILE A 302 21.35 5.04 -12.95
N GLY A 303 20.64 4.46 -13.91
CA GLY A 303 19.63 3.44 -13.63
C GLY A 303 18.58 3.88 -12.61
N GLY A 304 18.16 5.14 -12.66
CA GLY A 304 17.14 5.72 -11.79
C GLY A 304 17.62 6.13 -10.39
N LEU A 305 18.92 6.09 -10.09
CA LEU A 305 19.45 6.64 -8.85
C LEU A 305 19.22 8.16 -8.76
N PRO A 306 18.84 8.70 -7.58
CA PRO A 306 18.58 10.13 -7.42
C PRO A 306 19.87 10.94 -7.34
N THR A 307 19.79 12.22 -7.73
CA THR A 307 20.85 13.21 -7.49
C THR A 307 21.11 13.40 -6.00
N LEU A 308 22.31 13.90 -5.64
CA LEU A 308 22.65 14.27 -4.26
C LEU A 308 21.86 15.51 -3.81
N ASP A 309 21.74 16.49 -4.69
CA ASP A 309 21.14 17.79 -4.39
C ASP A 309 19.73 17.94 -4.96
N ASN A 310 19.05 18.96 -4.47
CA ASN A 310 17.78 19.38 -5.01
C ASN A 310 17.98 20.28 -6.24
N ASP A 311 17.05 20.16 -7.20
CA ASP A 311 17.02 21.06 -8.34
C ASP A 311 16.76 22.50 -7.86
N PRO A 312 17.44 23.51 -8.44
CA PRO A 312 17.23 24.90 -8.10
C PRO A 312 15.83 25.36 -8.52
N LEU A 313 15.23 26.23 -7.72
CA LEU A 313 13.95 26.82 -8.06
C LEU A 313 14.10 27.78 -9.26
N PRO A 314 13.08 27.86 -10.13
CA PRO A 314 13.08 28.82 -11.22
C PRO A 314 13.24 30.25 -10.70
N SER A 315 13.99 31.09 -11.43
CA SER A 315 14.14 32.52 -11.12
C SER A 315 12.77 33.19 -11.03
N LYS A 316 12.61 34.06 -10.04
CA LYS A 316 11.40 34.88 -9.94
C LYS A 316 11.27 35.79 -11.17
N PRO A 317 10.06 36.00 -11.68
CA PRO A 317 9.85 37.01 -12.73
C PRO A 317 10.30 38.39 -12.26
N ILE A 318 10.73 39.22 -13.20
CA ILE A 318 11.16 40.59 -12.93
C ILE A 318 9.98 41.39 -12.35
N ASP A 319 8.79 41.20 -12.94
CA ASP A 319 7.55 41.78 -12.45
C ASP A 319 6.70 40.69 -11.76
N MET A 320 6.61 40.78 -10.45
CA MET A 320 5.81 39.90 -9.60
C MET A 320 4.34 40.34 -9.47
N ASP A 321 4.02 41.53 -9.91
CA ASP A 321 2.66 42.08 -9.91
C ASP A 321 1.91 41.70 -11.18
N ASP A 322 2.61 41.36 -12.26
CA ASP A 322 2.01 40.69 -13.41
C ASP A 322 1.46 39.32 -13.01
N LEU A 323 0.14 39.18 -13.06
CA LEU A 323 -0.59 37.99 -12.63
C LEU A 323 -0.24 36.73 -13.47
N GLU A 324 0.01 36.92 -14.76
CA GLU A 324 0.28 35.76 -15.65
C GLU A 324 1.71 35.23 -15.42
N SER A 325 2.71 36.11 -15.39
CA SER A 325 4.11 35.76 -15.09
C SER A 325 4.24 35.13 -13.71
N ARG A 326 3.50 35.61 -12.69
CA ARG A 326 3.44 35.04 -11.36
C ARG A 326 2.77 33.67 -11.34
N ARG A 327 1.69 33.44 -12.10
CA ARG A 327 1.02 32.13 -12.22
C ARG A 327 1.94 31.12 -12.90
N GLN A 328 2.62 31.49 -13.98
CA GLN A 328 3.57 30.62 -14.68
C GLN A 328 4.76 30.25 -13.79
N TRP A 329 5.32 31.23 -13.07
CA TRP A 329 6.41 30.99 -12.14
C TRP A 329 5.97 30.02 -10.98
N ARG A 330 4.81 30.26 -10.39
CA ARG A 330 4.25 29.36 -9.36
C ARG A 330 4.05 27.96 -9.89
N ARG A 331 3.55 27.80 -11.12
CA ARG A 331 3.38 26.48 -11.75
C ARG A 331 4.71 25.76 -11.93
N ARG A 332 5.74 26.46 -12.45
CA ARG A 332 7.10 25.92 -12.63
C ARG A 332 7.74 25.58 -11.28
N SER A 333 7.66 26.45 -10.30
CA SER A 333 8.19 26.26 -8.96
C SER A 333 7.53 25.07 -8.25
N ARG A 334 6.23 24.88 -8.42
CA ARG A 334 5.50 23.73 -7.90
C ARG A 334 6.05 22.41 -8.43
N VAL A 335 6.29 22.33 -9.75
CA VAL A 335 6.86 21.12 -10.38
C VAL A 335 8.24 20.82 -9.80
N VAL A 336 9.10 21.82 -9.63
CA VAL A 336 10.44 21.64 -9.03
C VAL A 336 10.33 21.20 -7.57
N HIS A 337 9.42 21.78 -6.79
CA HIS A 337 9.19 21.36 -5.40
C HIS A 337 8.73 19.90 -5.33
N GLU A 338 7.77 19.48 -6.16
CA GLU A 338 7.29 18.12 -6.22
C GLU A 338 8.40 17.14 -6.61
N ASN A 339 9.22 17.48 -7.60
CA ASN A 339 10.39 16.68 -8.00
C ASN A 339 11.42 16.59 -6.88
N ASN A 340 11.72 17.67 -6.18
CA ASN A 340 12.67 17.69 -5.07
C ASN A 340 12.20 16.84 -3.90
N ILE A 341 10.92 16.86 -3.56
CA ILE A 341 10.33 16.00 -2.52
C ILE A 341 10.46 14.53 -2.94
N ARG A 342 10.17 14.22 -4.20
CA ARG A 342 10.33 12.86 -4.75
C ARG A 342 11.79 12.40 -4.69
N SER A 343 12.71 13.22 -5.15
CA SER A 343 14.16 12.93 -5.13
C SER A 343 14.68 12.76 -3.70
N GLN A 344 14.24 13.58 -2.76
CA GLN A 344 14.60 13.43 -1.34
C GLN A 344 14.10 12.09 -0.76
N SER A 345 12.89 11.70 -1.10
CA SER A 345 12.34 10.38 -0.68
C SER A 345 13.16 9.25 -1.28
N LEU A 346 13.54 9.33 -2.55
CA LEU A 346 14.39 8.34 -3.23
C LEU A 346 15.80 8.27 -2.61
N ARG A 347 16.42 9.41 -2.26
CA ARG A 347 17.72 9.44 -1.56
C ARG A 347 17.67 8.68 -0.24
N ILE A 348 16.62 8.89 0.55
CA ILE A 348 16.41 8.15 1.82
C ILE A 348 16.23 6.66 1.55
N HIS A 349 15.48 6.32 0.49
CA HIS A 349 15.26 4.95 0.08
C HIS A 349 16.58 4.24 -0.27
N VAL A 350 17.37 4.83 -1.18
CA VAL A 350 18.68 4.29 -1.60
C VAL A 350 19.64 4.19 -0.41
N ALA A 351 19.69 5.21 0.45
CA ALA A 351 20.55 5.18 1.63
C ALA A 351 20.21 4.03 2.59
N LYS A 352 18.91 3.76 2.81
CA LYS A 352 18.46 2.63 3.63
C LYS A 352 18.78 1.30 2.97
N LEU A 353 18.52 1.20 1.67
CA LEU A 353 18.79 0.00 0.88
C LEU A 353 20.27 -0.41 0.95
N LEU A 354 21.16 0.52 0.61
CA LEU A 354 22.60 0.28 0.63
C LEU A 354 23.13 0.01 2.03
N TYR A 355 22.62 0.73 3.05
CA TYR A 355 22.97 0.45 4.44
C TYR A 355 22.65 -1.00 4.84
N LEU A 356 21.45 -1.49 4.47
CA LEU A 356 21.06 -2.87 4.76
C LEU A 356 21.87 -3.87 3.93
N ALA A 357 22.10 -3.61 2.64
CA ALA A 357 22.91 -4.45 1.78
C ALA A 357 24.34 -4.60 2.34
N ARG A 358 24.98 -3.50 2.77
CA ARG A 358 26.31 -3.53 3.39
C ARG A 358 26.31 -4.32 4.70
N ARG A 359 25.27 -4.18 5.51
CA ARG A 359 25.14 -4.93 6.77
C ARG A 359 24.98 -6.43 6.56
N MET A 360 24.35 -6.83 5.44
CA MET A 360 24.08 -8.23 5.10
C MET A 360 25.08 -8.83 4.11
N GLU A 361 26.14 -8.09 3.79
CA GLU A 361 27.12 -8.42 2.74
C GLU A 361 27.73 -9.82 2.84
N GLN A 362 27.96 -10.29 4.07
CA GLN A 362 28.64 -11.57 4.34
C GLN A 362 27.68 -12.70 4.74
N ALA A 363 26.38 -12.44 4.77
CA ALA A 363 25.41 -13.39 5.28
C ALA A 363 24.44 -13.86 4.19
N ASN A 364 24.08 -15.12 4.25
CA ASN A 364 22.85 -15.57 3.59
C ASN A 364 21.65 -14.99 4.32
N MET A 365 20.65 -14.59 3.54
CA MET A 365 19.44 -13.95 4.02
C MET A 365 18.23 -14.78 3.63
N HIS A 366 17.25 -14.79 4.52
CA HIS A 366 15.94 -15.38 4.28
C HIS A 366 14.86 -14.34 4.53
N TYR A 367 13.73 -14.47 3.85
CA TYR A 367 12.61 -13.53 3.97
C TYR A 367 11.40 -14.21 4.58
N VAL A 368 10.80 -13.56 5.57
CA VAL A 368 9.48 -13.93 6.03
C VAL A 368 8.46 -13.57 4.95
N HIS A 369 7.55 -14.49 4.64
CA HIS A 369 6.48 -14.27 3.68
C HIS A 369 5.14 -14.20 4.40
N THR A 370 4.26 -13.33 3.89
CA THR A 370 2.89 -13.17 4.33
C THR A 370 1.95 -13.24 3.14
N LEU A 371 0.67 -13.41 3.41
CA LEU A 371 -0.39 -13.50 2.40
C LEU A 371 -1.33 -12.31 2.53
N ASP A 372 -1.86 -11.81 1.42
CA ASP A 372 -3.03 -10.96 1.47
C ASP A 372 -4.32 -11.82 1.57
N PHE A 373 -5.46 -11.14 1.66
CA PHE A 373 -6.76 -11.81 1.81
C PHE A 373 -7.17 -12.65 0.57
N ARG A 374 -6.46 -12.53 -0.55
CA ARG A 374 -6.64 -13.33 -1.78
C ARG A 374 -5.70 -14.52 -1.87
N GLY A 375 -4.74 -14.63 -0.94
CA GLY A 375 -3.71 -15.64 -0.93
C GLY A 375 -2.41 -15.28 -1.65
N ARG A 376 -2.26 -14.06 -2.20
CA ARG A 376 -1.02 -13.61 -2.83
C ARG A 376 0.11 -13.46 -1.82
N PHE A 377 1.30 -13.91 -2.21
CA PHE A 377 2.51 -13.92 -1.38
C PHE A 377 3.21 -12.56 -1.40
N TYR A 378 3.72 -12.15 -0.24
CA TYR A 378 4.50 -10.93 -0.06
C TYR A 378 5.68 -11.19 0.84
N SER A 379 6.90 -10.88 0.38
CA SER A 379 8.06 -10.86 1.25
C SER A 379 8.01 -9.66 2.20
N GLU A 380 8.24 -9.91 3.48
CA GLU A 380 8.23 -8.88 4.52
C GLU A 380 9.65 -8.40 4.79
N ALA A 381 10.00 -7.22 4.28
CA ALA A 381 11.29 -6.60 4.58
C ALA A 381 11.18 -5.09 4.66
N SER A 382 11.61 -4.53 5.79
CA SER A 382 11.78 -3.09 5.95
C SER A 382 13.08 -2.65 5.27
N GLY A 383 13.08 -1.44 4.69
CA GLY A 383 14.28 -0.86 4.08
C GLY A 383 14.51 -1.27 2.63
N PHE A 384 13.50 -1.88 2.00
CA PHE A 384 13.40 -2.11 0.56
C PHE A 384 14.33 -3.17 -0.05
N LEU A 385 15.22 -3.78 0.74
CA LEU A 385 16.06 -4.91 0.30
C LEU A 385 15.25 -6.19 0.35
N GLN A 386 14.58 -6.51 -0.76
CA GLN A 386 13.69 -7.67 -0.86
C GLN A 386 13.53 -8.15 -2.31
N PRO A 387 13.24 -9.43 -2.55
CA PRO A 387 13.06 -9.99 -3.90
C PRO A 387 11.93 -9.35 -4.70
N MET A 388 10.90 -8.83 -4.02
CA MET A 388 9.77 -8.10 -4.62
C MET A 388 10.04 -6.59 -4.74
N GLY A 389 11.29 -6.15 -4.55
CA GLY A 389 11.70 -4.75 -4.67
C GLY A 389 11.80 -4.26 -6.12
N ASN A 390 12.20 -3.00 -6.25
CA ASN A 390 12.49 -2.40 -7.55
C ASN A 390 13.81 -2.95 -8.15
N ASP A 391 14.20 -2.46 -9.32
CA ASP A 391 15.40 -2.88 -10.03
C ASP A 391 16.68 -2.80 -9.16
N TRP A 392 16.81 -1.78 -8.31
CA TRP A 392 17.95 -1.63 -7.39
C TRP A 392 18.04 -2.78 -6.38
N ALA A 393 16.92 -3.12 -5.76
CA ALA A 393 16.87 -4.17 -4.76
C ALA A 393 17.09 -5.55 -5.39
N ARG A 394 16.48 -5.77 -6.56
CA ARG A 394 16.61 -7.04 -7.30
C ARG A 394 18.01 -7.21 -7.88
N GLY A 395 18.65 -6.16 -8.37
CA GLY A 395 20.03 -6.20 -8.83
C GLY A 395 21.05 -6.47 -7.70
N LEU A 396 20.73 -6.06 -6.46
CA LEU A 396 21.55 -6.34 -5.28
C LEU A 396 21.39 -7.78 -4.74
N LEU A 397 20.37 -8.51 -5.16
CA LEU A 397 20.07 -9.85 -4.63
C LEU A 397 20.38 -10.94 -5.66
N GLU A 398 21.00 -11.99 -5.18
CA GLU A 398 21.18 -13.25 -5.89
C GLU A 398 20.89 -14.42 -4.94
N PHE A 399 20.72 -15.65 -5.45
CA PHE A 399 20.52 -16.80 -4.58
C PHE A 399 21.78 -17.14 -3.78
N GLY A 400 21.58 -17.59 -2.54
CA GLY A 400 22.68 -18.03 -1.67
C GLY A 400 23.39 -19.26 -2.20
N PHE A 401 22.67 -20.18 -2.85
CA PHE A 401 23.24 -21.33 -3.54
C PHE A 401 23.33 -21.07 -5.04
N GLY A 402 24.39 -21.55 -5.67
CA GLY A 402 24.60 -21.46 -7.10
C GLY A 402 24.80 -22.83 -7.73
N LYS A 403 24.50 -22.94 -9.03
CA LYS A 403 24.70 -24.16 -9.82
C LYS A 403 25.65 -23.93 -11.00
N SER A 404 26.42 -24.94 -11.34
CA SER A 404 27.12 -24.99 -12.63
C SER A 404 26.11 -25.09 -13.76
N LEU A 405 26.42 -24.57 -14.93
CA LEU A 405 25.54 -24.51 -16.08
C LEU A 405 26.00 -25.51 -17.15
N ASP A 406 25.04 -26.29 -17.66
CA ASP A 406 25.16 -27.00 -18.94
C ASP A 406 24.73 -26.11 -20.10
N GLU A 407 24.62 -26.62 -21.31
CA GLU A 407 24.21 -25.86 -22.49
C GLU A 407 22.84 -25.19 -22.29
N VAL A 408 21.84 -25.93 -21.76
CA VAL A 408 20.49 -25.44 -21.52
C VAL A 408 20.49 -24.31 -20.46
N GLY A 409 21.30 -24.46 -19.41
CA GLY A 409 21.49 -23.42 -18.40
C GLY A 409 22.14 -22.16 -18.97
N ILE A 410 23.14 -22.29 -19.84
CA ILE A 410 23.80 -21.17 -20.54
C ILE A 410 22.83 -20.43 -21.46
N GLU A 411 22.00 -21.16 -22.21
CA GLU A 411 20.96 -20.56 -23.05
C GLU A 411 19.93 -19.80 -22.20
N SER A 412 19.48 -20.42 -21.12
CA SER A 412 18.54 -19.78 -20.17
C SER A 412 19.11 -18.50 -19.55
N LEU A 413 20.40 -18.48 -19.24
CA LEU A 413 21.11 -17.30 -18.75
C LEU A 413 21.18 -16.21 -19.81
N ALA A 414 21.54 -16.57 -21.07
CA ALA A 414 21.63 -15.66 -22.21
C ALA A 414 20.29 -14.99 -22.51
N ILE A 415 19.21 -15.79 -22.57
CA ILE A 415 17.84 -15.30 -22.75
C ILE A 415 17.46 -14.35 -21.62
N THR A 416 17.83 -14.68 -20.37
CA THR A 416 17.57 -13.79 -19.22
C THR A 416 18.25 -12.44 -19.40
N GLY A 417 19.51 -12.41 -19.84
CA GLY A 417 20.23 -11.16 -20.10
C GLY A 417 19.56 -10.32 -21.21
N ALA A 418 19.10 -10.97 -22.27
CA ALA A 418 18.37 -10.31 -23.35
C ALA A 418 17.03 -9.71 -22.84
N ASN A 419 16.28 -10.46 -22.04
CA ASN A 419 15.03 -9.99 -21.42
C ASN A 419 15.26 -8.77 -20.49
N LEU A 420 16.31 -8.81 -19.67
CA LEU A 420 16.66 -7.71 -18.76
C LEU A 420 17.08 -6.44 -19.52
N TYR A 421 17.65 -6.61 -20.70
CA TYR A 421 17.98 -5.48 -21.57
C TYR A 421 16.75 -4.91 -22.29
N GLY A 422 15.72 -5.72 -22.52
CA GLY A 422 14.52 -5.36 -23.26
C GLY A 422 14.52 -5.82 -24.72
N VAL A 423 15.29 -6.88 -25.04
CA VAL A 423 15.32 -7.48 -26.40
C VAL A 423 14.09 -8.36 -26.59
N GLY A 424 13.29 -8.02 -27.59
CA GLY A 424 12.15 -8.83 -28.03
C GLY A 424 12.50 -9.94 -29.02
N GLY A 425 11.47 -10.61 -29.54
CA GLY A 425 11.60 -11.64 -30.57
C GLY A 425 11.74 -13.07 -30.04
N SER A 426 12.09 -14.02 -30.92
CA SER A 426 12.22 -15.44 -30.57
C SER A 426 13.36 -15.70 -29.57
N TYR A 427 13.33 -16.85 -28.91
CA TYR A 427 14.43 -17.27 -28.03
C TYR A 427 15.77 -17.37 -28.78
N ASP A 428 15.77 -17.83 -30.04
CA ASP A 428 16.99 -17.90 -30.88
C ASP A 428 17.56 -16.51 -31.15
N ALA A 429 16.68 -15.51 -31.41
CA ALA A 429 17.09 -14.14 -31.63
C ALA A 429 17.74 -13.55 -30.35
N ARG A 430 17.15 -13.79 -29.18
CA ARG A 430 17.68 -13.35 -27.88
C ARG A 430 19.01 -14.03 -27.52
N LEU A 431 19.11 -15.34 -27.76
CA LEU A 431 20.33 -16.11 -27.56
C LEU A 431 21.45 -15.60 -28.46
N SER A 432 21.16 -15.41 -29.77
CA SER A 432 22.10 -14.84 -30.73
C SER A 432 22.54 -13.42 -30.34
N TRP A 433 21.61 -12.59 -29.86
CA TRP A 433 21.90 -11.25 -29.40
C TRP A 433 22.91 -11.24 -28.25
N ALA A 434 22.76 -12.13 -27.26
CA ALA A 434 23.66 -12.23 -26.12
C ALA A 434 25.03 -12.78 -26.54
N LYS A 435 25.06 -13.89 -27.29
CA LYS A 435 26.32 -14.52 -27.76
C LYS A 435 27.17 -13.56 -28.60
N LYS A 436 26.57 -12.78 -29.49
CA LYS A 436 27.28 -11.77 -30.32
C LYS A 436 27.91 -10.63 -29.52
N ARG A 437 27.57 -10.46 -28.26
CA ARG A 437 28.03 -9.35 -27.41
C ARG A 437 29.01 -9.77 -26.32
N ASN A 438 29.56 -10.98 -26.38
CA ASN A 438 30.48 -11.49 -25.37
C ASN A 438 31.62 -10.52 -25.03
N THR A 439 32.31 -9.99 -26.06
CA THR A 439 33.40 -9.04 -25.87
C THR A 439 32.94 -7.72 -25.24
N LEU A 440 31.76 -7.25 -25.59
CA LEU A 440 31.18 -6.04 -24.99
C LEU A 440 30.82 -6.28 -23.53
N PHE A 441 30.21 -7.40 -23.19
CA PHE A 441 29.89 -7.76 -21.80
C PHE A 441 31.15 -7.89 -20.93
N GLN A 442 32.24 -8.42 -21.46
CA GLN A 442 33.53 -8.47 -20.77
C GLN A 442 34.06 -7.06 -20.46
N ARG A 443 33.96 -6.11 -21.42
CA ARG A 443 34.35 -4.72 -21.21
C ARG A 443 33.46 -4.02 -20.16
N ILE A 444 32.16 -4.20 -20.23
CA ILE A 444 31.20 -3.66 -19.25
C ILE A 444 31.48 -4.23 -17.86
N ALA A 445 31.77 -5.52 -17.76
CA ALA A 445 32.11 -6.15 -16.49
C ALA A 445 33.41 -5.60 -15.89
N HIS A 446 34.37 -5.19 -16.72
CA HIS A 446 35.63 -4.59 -16.28
C HIS A 446 35.42 -3.14 -15.82
N ASP A 447 34.82 -2.29 -16.62
CA ASP A 447 34.43 -0.92 -16.24
C ASP A 447 33.02 -0.55 -16.74
N PRO A 448 32.01 -0.72 -15.89
CA PRO A 448 30.63 -0.38 -16.26
C PRO A 448 30.43 1.10 -16.56
N LEU A 449 31.20 2.00 -15.97
CA LEU A 449 31.01 3.44 -16.11
C LEU A 449 31.51 3.97 -17.46
N GLU A 450 32.44 3.29 -18.10
CA GLU A 450 32.89 3.62 -19.48
C GLU A 450 31.86 3.24 -20.56
N HIS A 451 30.91 2.37 -20.24
CA HIS A 451 29.92 1.84 -21.17
C HIS A 451 28.47 2.18 -20.78
N LEU A 452 28.25 3.33 -20.12
CA LEU A 452 26.95 3.79 -19.64
C LEU A 452 25.90 3.92 -20.73
N ASP A 453 26.28 4.42 -21.90
CA ASP A 453 25.44 4.59 -23.08
C ASP A 453 24.77 3.29 -23.52
N PHE A 454 25.39 2.14 -23.27
CA PHE A 454 24.82 0.85 -23.61
C PHE A 454 23.78 0.36 -22.61
N TRP A 455 24.04 0.43 -21.30
CA TRP A 455 23.21 -0.28 -20.32
C TRP A 455 22.30 0.58 -19.44
N GLN A 456 22.60 1.89 -19.25
CA GLN A 456 21.82 2.71 -18.29
C GLN A 456 20.36 2.94 -18.70
N PHE A 457 20.02 2.78 -19.96
CA PHE A 457 18.68 2.99 -20.52
C PHE A 457 17.95 1.70 -20.88
N CYS A 458 18.53 0.53 -20.58
CA CYS A 458 17.85 -0.74 -20.78
C CYS A 458 16.69 -0.89 -19.77
N ASP A 459 15.84 -1.90 -19.97
CA ASP A 459 14.60 -2.04 -19.17
C ASP A 459 14.86 -2.21 -17.67
N LYS A 460 15.91 -2.98 -17.30
CA LYS A 460 16.25 -3.28 -15.91
C LYS A 460 17.78 -3.14 -15.70
N PRO A 461 18.31 -1.91 -15.64
CA PRO A 461 19.76 -1.65 -15.69
C PRO A 461 20.59 -2.39 -14.66
N TRP A 462 20.15 -2.43 -13.41
CA TRP A 462 20.93 -3.04 -12.33
C TRP A 462 20.90 -4.57 -12.34
N GLN A 463 19.75 -5.14 -12.68
CA GLN A 463 19.64 -6.58 -12.91
C GLN A 463 20.41 -7.02 -14.16
N PHE A 464 20.41 -6.19 -15.22
CA PHE A 464 21.21 -6.44 -16.40
C PHE A 464 22.71 -6.44 -16.10
N LEU A 465 23.19 -5.51 -15.29
CA LEU A 465 24.59 -5.55 -14.83
C LEU A 465 24.93 -6.79 -13.99
N ALA A 466 24.00 -7.22 -13.14
CA ALA A 466 24.19 -8.47 -12.40
C ALA A 466 24.34 -9.66 -13.36
N PHE A 467 23.53 -9.70 -14.42
CA PHE A 467 23.72 -10.67 -15.52
C PHE A 467 25.09 -10.53 -16.19
N VAL A 468 25.53 -9.32 -16.52
CA VAL A 468 26.83 -9.09 -17.19
C VAL A 468 27.98 -9.62 -16.36
N TYR A 469 27.96 -9.38 -15.05
CA TYR A 469 28.99 -9.93 -14.14
C TYR A 469 28.96 -11.46 -14.08
N ASP A 470 27.76 -12.05 -14.00
CA ASP A 470 27.61 -13.52 -13.96
C ASP A 470 28.05 -14.18 -15.28
N TRP A 471 27.63 -13.58 -16.42
CA TRP A 471 28.04 -14.00 -17.75
C TRP A 471 29.56 -13.92 -17.96
N ASN A 472 30.19 -12.82 -17.52
CA ASN A 472 31.63 -12.70 -17.58
C ASN A 472 32.32 -13.76 -16.73
N GLY A 473 31.78 -14.06 -15.55
CA GLY A 473 32.25 -15.15 -14.69
C GLY A 473 32.19 -16.51 -15.39
N LEU A 474 31.12 -16.78 -16.11
CA LEU A 474 30.96 -17.99 -16.93
C LEU A 474 32.01 -18.05 -18.07
N MET A 475 32.18 -16.94 -18.81
CA MET A 475 33.16 -16.89 -19.90
C MET A 475 34.60 -17.08 -19.42
N GLN A 476 34.94 -16.63 -18.21
CA GLN A 476 36.30 -16.77 -17.65
C GLN A 476 36.56 -18.15 -17.06
N ARG A 477 35.59 -18.79 -16.41
CA ARG A 477 35.75 -20.02 -15.63
C ARG A 477 35.14 -21.26 -16.26
N GLY A 478 34.36 -21.09 -17.34
CA GLY A 478 33.67 -22.19 -18.00
C GLY A 478 32.81 -22.99 -17.04
N THR A 479 32.89 -24.31 -17.10
CA THR A 479 32.12 -25.23 -16.25
C THR A 479 32.41 -25.12 -14.74
N GLY A 480 33.53 -24.49 -14.37
CA GLY A 480 33.87 -24.19 -12.95
C GLY A 480 33.09 -23.02 -12.38
N HIS A 481 32.38 -22.25 -13.19
CA HIS A 481 31.53 -21.16 -12.73
C HIS A 481 30.20 -21.69 -12.15
N LYS A 482 29.80 -21.14 -11.03
CA LYS A 482 28.47 -21.35 -10.46
C LYS A 482 27.66 -20.05 -10.57
N SER A 483 26.60 -20.10 -11.34
CA SER A 483 25.66 -18.98 -11.46
C SER A 483 24.74 -18.92 -10.23
N HIS A 484 24.58 -17.72 -9.67
CA HIS A 484 23.69 -17.41 -8.57
C HIS A 484 22.55 -16.46 -8.99
N LEU A 485 22.56 -16.04 -10.27
CA LEU A 485 21.61 -15.08 -10.80
C LEU A 485 20.18 -15.62 -10.71
N ILE A 486 19.24 -14.74 -10.34
CA ILE A 486 17.82 -15.04 -10.33
C ILE A 486 17.28 -14.85 -11.75
N CYS A 487 17.01 -15.93 -12.45
CA CYS A 487 16.46 -15.92 -13.80
C CYS A 487 14.93 -15.93 -13.73
N HIS A 488 14.33 -14.79 -13.94
CA HIS A 488 12.87 -14.64 -13.96
C HIS A 488 12.27 -14.93 -15.33
N ARG A 489 11.06 -15.50 -15.31
CA ARG A 489 10.16 -15.62 -16.44
C ARG A 489 8.84 -14.97 -16.05
N ASP A 490 8.40 -14.01 -16.87
CA ASP A 490 7.22 -13.20 -16.60
C ASP A 490 6.04 -13.73 -17.43
N ALA A 491 4.83 -13.71 -16.85
CA ALA A 491 3.61 -14.02 -17.60
C ALA A 491 3.30 -12.93 -18.63
N SER A 492 2.77 -13.31 -19.77
CA SER A 492 2.36 -12.40 -20.84
C SER A 492 0.98 -11.81 -20.53
N CYS A 493 0.90 -10.75 -19.71
CA CYS A 493 -0.38 -10.14 -19.31
C CYS A 493 -1.28 -11.13 -18.55
N ASN A 494 -0.81 -11.56 -17.38
CA ASN A 494 -1.38 -12.61 -16.54
C ASN A 494 -2.91 -12.58 -16.40
N GLY A 495 -3.50 -11.39 -16.16
CA GLY A 495 -4.96 -11.26 -16.02
C GLY A 495 -5.72 -11.70 -17.27
N LEU A 496 -5.20 -11.42 -18.48
CA LEU A 496 -5.79 -11.85 -19.74
C LEU A 496 -5.53 -13.33 -19.99
N GLN A 497 -4.34 -13.84 -19.64
CA GLN A 497 -4.08 -15.29 -19.71
C GLN A 497 -5.10 -16.06 -18.88
N ILE A 498 -5.36 -15.63 -17.65
CA ILE A 498 -6.34 -16.28 -16.77
C ILE A 498 -7.76 -16.21 -17.36
N PHE A 499 -8.20 -15.05 -17.87
CA PHE A 499 -9.52 -14.96 -18.51
C PHE A 499 -9.64 -15.84 -19.75
N SER A 500 -8.60 -15.85 -20.60
CA SER A 500 -8.61 -16.69 -21.82
C SER A 500 -8.68 -18.17 -21.46
N MET A 501 -7.97 -18.62 -20.43
CA MET A 501 -8.06 -20.01 -19.94
C MET A 501 -9.42 -20.30 -19.28
N LEU A 502 -9.98 -19.38 -18.51
CA LEU A 502 -11.27 -19.56 -17.85
C LEU A 502 -12.42 -19.73 -18.84
N LEU A 503 -12.41 -19.00 -19.94
CA LEU A 503 -13.46 -19.02 -20.95
C LEU A 503 -13.07 -19.74 -22.25
N LEU A 504 -11.90 -20.37 -22.29
CA LEU A 504 -11.36 -21.05 -23.47
C LEU A 504 -11.34 -20.10 -24.70
N ASP A 505 -10.90 -18.88 -24.51
CA ASP A 505 -10.85 -17.84 -25.54
C ASP A 505 -9.62 -18.01 -26.43
N GLU A 506 -9.82 -18.45 -27.67
CA GLU A 506 -8.75 -18.70 -28.64
C GLU A 506 -8.04 -17.41 -29.08
N MET A 507 -8.80 -16.36 -29.38
CA MET A 507 -8.24 -15.10 -29.83
C MET A 507 -7.46 -14.40 -28.69
N GLY A 508 -8.06 -14.30 -27.50
CA GLY A 508 -7.39 -13.77 -26.34
C GLY A 508 -6.17 -14.59 -25.97
N GLY A 509 -6.26 -15.92 -26.03
CA GLY A 509 -5.17 -16.85 -25.76
C GLY A 509 -3.99 -16.68 -26.70
N ALA A 510 -4.22 -16.49 -27.97
CA ALA A 510 -3.17 -16.24 -28.96
C ALA A 510 -2.42 -14.93 -28.68
N SER A 511 -3.13 -13.87 -28.34
CA SER A 511 -2.52 -12.55 -28.04
C SER A 511 -1.66 -12.54 -26.77
N VAL A 512 -1.86 -13.49 -25.86
CA VAL A 512 -1.14 -13.60 -24.57
C VAL A 512 -0.29 -14.87 -24.46
N ASN A 513 0.12 -15.46 -25.58
CA ASN A 513 1.04 -16.59 -25.65
C ASN A 513 0.55 -17.86 -24.95
N LEU A 514 -0.73 -18.21 -25.06
CA LEU A 514 -1.26 -19.50 -24.61
C LEU A 514 -1.20 -20.60 -25.68
N VAL A 515 -1.01 -20.23 -26.92
CA VAL A 515 -0.90 -21.15 -28.06
C VAL A 515 0.54 -21.25 -28.57
N ASP A 516 0.83 -22.29 -29.37
CA ASP A 516 2.15 -22.45 -30.00
C ASP A 516 2.34 -21.41 -31.08
N GLN A 517 3.44 -20.68 -31.03
CA GLN A 517 3.82 -19.61 -31.94
C GLN A 517 5.33 -19.57 -32.13
N ASP A 518 5.80 -19.18 -33.30
CA ASP A 518 7.25 -19.07 -33.62
C ASP A 518 7.88 -17.84 -32.95
N THR A 519 7.10 -16.80 -32.73
CA THR A 519 7.51 -15.58 -32.07
C THR A 519 6.49 -15.20 -30.99
N PRO A 520 6.94 -14.59 -29.89
CA PRO A 520 6.01 -14.17 -28.84
C PRO A 520 5.07 -13.07 -29.34
N SER A 521 3.79 -13.21 -29.08
CA SER A 521 2.78 -12.16 -29.26
C SER A 521 2.97 -11.04 -28.24
N ASP A 522 2.62 -9.83 -28.63
CA ASP A 522 2.59 -8.64 -27.76
C ASP A 522 1.22 -7.97 -27.85
N ALA A 523 0.31 -8.35 -26.97
CA ALA A 523 -1.05 -7.81 -26.91
C ALA A 523 -1.08 -6.26 -26.84
N TYR A 524 -0.02 -5.63 -26.36
CA TYR A 524 0.04 -4.17 -26.31
C TYR A 524 0.32 -3.58 -27.68
N ALA A 525 1.15 -4.24 -28.49
CA ALA A 525 1.42 -3.87 -29.87
C ALA A 525 0.18 -4.12 -30.75
N ASP A 526 -0.48 -5.27 -30.56
CA ASP A 526 -1.69 -5.63 -31.30
C ASP A 526 -2.81 -4.60 -31.08
N VAL A 527 -3.00 -4.15 -29.81
CA VAL A 527 -3.95 -3.06 -29.50
C VAL A 527 -3.52 -1.74 -30.16
N ALA A 528 -2.21 -1.45 -30.24
CA ALA A 528 -1.73 -0.24 -30.90
C ALA A 528 -2.02 -0.25 -32.41
N GLU A 529 -1.80 -1.38 -33.08
CA GLU A 529 -2.15 -1.56 -34.51
C GLU A 529 -3.65 -1.45 -34.73
N LYS A 530 -4.45 -2.10 -33.90
CA LYS A 530 -5.91 -2.01 -33.97
C LYS A 530 -6.40 -0.59 -33.73
N THR A 531 -5.76 0.15 -32.83
CA THR A 531 -6.06 1.57 -32.60
C THR A 531 -5.82 2.42 -33.87
N ILE A 532 -4.73 2.15 -34.61
CA ILE A 532 -4.43 2.83 -35.87
C ILE A 532 -5.44 2.45 -36.96
N GLU A 533 -5.87 1.19 -37.02
CA GLU A 533 -6.94 0.76 -37.96
C GLU A 533 -8.24 1.55 -37.69
N LEU A 534 -8.66 1.64 -36.43
CA LEU A 534 -9.86 2.41 -36.02
C LEU A 534 -9.72 3.91 -36.30
N MET A 535 -8.51 4.45 -36.31
CA MET A 535 -8.28 5.84 -36.70
C MET A 535 -8.35 6.04 -38.21
N ARG A 536 -7.88 5.07 -39.00
CA ARG A 536 -7.99 5.10 -40.47
C ARG A 536 -9.44 5.00 -40.95
N SER A 537 -10.29 4.34 -40.17
CA SER A 537 -11.73 4.18 -40.44
C SER A 537 -12.58 5.21 -39.69
N GLU A 538 -12.02 6.37 -39.30
CA GLU A 538 -12.75 7.43 -38.65
C GLU A 538 -13.78 8.03 -39.62
N GLU A 539 -15.02 8.09 -39.21
CA GLU A 539 -16.13 8.61 -40.03
C GLU A 539 -16.53 10.04 -39.67
N ASP A 540 -16.17 10.47 -38.45
CA ASP A 540 -16.53 11.82 -37.95
C ASP A 540 -15.53 12.86 -38.49
N PRO A 541 -15.97 13.81 -39.37
CA PRO A 541 -15.12 14.84 -39.93
C PRO A 541 -14.42 15.72 -38.89
N GLU A 542 -15.06 15.93 -37.73
CA GLU A 542 -14.49 16.77 -36.65
C GLU A 542 -13.32 16.06 -35.95
N LEU A 543 -13.22 14.74 -36.07
CA LEU A 543 -12.18 13.93 -35.44
C LEU A 543 -11.06 13.54 -36.42
N HIS A 544 -11.23 13.71 -37.73
CA HIS A 544 -10.22 13.37 -38.74
C HIS A 544 -8.88 14.06 -38.47
N GLU A 545 -8.90 15.33 -38.06
CA GLU A 545 -7.70 16.09 -37.71
C GLU A 545 -6.88 15.40 -36.61
N PHE A 546 -7.53 14.86 -35.58
CA PHE A 546 -6.86 14.15 -34.50
C PHE A 546 -6.39 12.77 -34.97
N ALA A 547 -7.16 12.06 -35.78
CA ALA A 547 -6.80 10.76 -36.35
C ALA A 547 -5.52 10.89 -37.17
N ASP A 548 -5.46 11.81 -38.13
CA ASP A 548 -4.31 12.06 -38.98
C ASP A 548 -3.06 12.45 -38.17
N ALA A 549 -3.25 13.30 -37.14
CA ALA A 549 -2.18 13.70 -36.26
C ALA A 549 -1.56 12.50 -35.52
N TRP A 550 -2.38 11.57 -34.99
CA TRP A 550 -1.91 10.39 -34.31
C TRP A 550 -1.34 9.34 -35.25
N ILE A 551 -1.93 9.12 -36.42
CA ILE A 551 -1.37 8.23 -37.45
C ILE A 551 0.04 8.69 -37.85
N LYS A 552 0.22 10.01 -38.03
CA LYS A 552 1.53 10.62 -38.35
C LYS A 552 2.53 10.56 -37.18
N TYR A 553 2.05 10.68 -35.94
CA TYR A 553 2.89 10.62 -34.75
C TYR A 553 3.29 9.18 -34.43
N GLY A 554 2.39 8.24 -34.67
CA GLY A 554 2.45 6.84 -34.35
C GLY A 554 1.85 6.54 -32.95
N VAL A 555 1.26 5.37 -32.80
CA VAL A 555 0.77 4.88 -31.50
C VAL A 555 1.72 3.76 -31.03
N PRO A 556 2.70 4.10 -30.17
CA PRO A 556 3.65 3.09 -29.75
C PRO A 556 3.06 2.19 -28.66
N ARG A 557 3.60 1.00 -28.50
CA ARG A 557 3.29 0.02 -27.44
C ARG A 557 3.12 0.63 -26.04
N GLY A 558 3.94 1.61 -25.68
CA GLY A 558 3.89 2.29 -24.40
C GLY A 558 2.59 3.05 -24.12
N ALA A 559 1.92 3.54 -25.18
CA ALA A 559 0.65 4.26 -25.07
C ALA A 559 -0.51 3.32 -24.67
N THR A 560 -0.51 2.08 -25.14
CA THR A 560 -1.58 1.09 -24.93
C THR A 560 -1.35 0.26 -23.67
N LYS A 561 -0.10 0.09 -23.25
CA LYS A 561 0.30 -0.83 -22.17
C LYS A 561 -0.51 -0.64 -20.88
N ARG A 562 -0.57 0.58 -20.34
CA ARG A 562 -1.27 0.81 -19.06
C ARG A 562 -2.78 0.67 -19.20
N ALA A 563 -3.35 1.11 -20.33
CA ALA A 563 -4.78 0.97 -20.60
C ALA A 563 -5.19 -0.49 -20.66
N LEU A 564 -4.43 -1.33 -21.36
CA LEU A 564 -4.70 -2.77 -21.46
C LEU A 564 -4.50 -3.48 -20.13
N MET A 565 -3.43 -3.16 -19.39
CA MET A 565 -3.14 -3.78 -18.09
C MET A 565 -4.25 -3.58 -17.05
N ILE A 566 -4.98 -2.46 -17.08
CA ILE A 566 -6.07 -2.22 -16.12
C ILE A 566 -7.39 -2.88 -16.54
N THR A 567 -7.50 -3.34 -17.76
CA THR A 567 -8.73 -3.92 -18.28
C THR A 567 -9.20 -5.13 -17.46
N PRO A 568 -8.38 -6.16 -17.18
CA PRO A 568 -8.79 -7.29 -16.35
C PRO A 568 -9.21 -6.89 -14.91
N TYR A 569 -8.83 -5.69 -14.48
CA TYR A 569 -9.09 -5.17 -13.15
C TYR A 569 -10.21 -4.13 -13.11
N ASN A 570 -11.15 -4.25 -14.03
CA ASN A 570 -12.31 -3.37 -14.18
C ASN A 570 -11.93 -1.90 -14.40
N GLY A 571 -10.90 -1.66 -15.22
CA GLY A 571 -10.52 -0.34 -15.70
C GLY A 571 -11.66 0.33 -16.45
N SER A 572 -11.66 1.66 -16.49
CA SER A 572 -12.66 2.47 -17.20
C SER A 572 -12.00 3.30 -18.30
N LEU A 573 -12.79 3.73 -19.27
CA LEU A 573 -12.35 4.70 -20.27
C LEU A 573 -11.67 5.93 -19.64
N TYR A 574 -12.22 6.45 -18.55
CA TYR A 574 -11.63 7.58 -17.84
C TYR A 574 -10.22 7.27 -17.31
N SER A 575 -10.03 6.08 -16.73
CA SER A 575 -8.72 5.64 -16.25
C SER A 575 -7.74 5.44 -17.42
N ALA A 576 -8.21 4.86 -18.53
CA ALA A 576 -7.40 4.66 -19.73
C ALA A 576 -6.91 6.01 -20.30
N GLN A 577 -7.80 7.00 -20.41
CA GLN A 577 -7.45 8.36 -20.84
C GLN A 577 -6.41 9.00 -19.91
N ALA A 578 -6.56 8.87 -18.60
CA ALA A 578 -5.58 9.40 -17.64
C ALA A 578 -4.20 8.74 -17.80
N TYR A 579 -4.14 7.43 -18.04
CA TYR A 579 -2.88 6.73 -18.29
C TYR A 579 -2.22 7.10 -19.63
N VAL A 580 -3.01 7.40 -20.66
CA VAL A 580 -2.52 7.90 -21.94
C VAL A 580 -1.90 9.29 -21.76
N GLU A 581 -2.55 10.18 -20.97
CA GLU A 581 -2.01 11.49 -20.63
C GLU A 581 -0.68 11.35 -19.84
N GLU A 582 -0.63 10.48 -18.84
CA GLU A 582 0.56 10.23 -18.04
C GLU A 582 1.71 9.68 -18.91
N TRP A 583 1.44 8.69 -19.76
CA TRP A 583 2.43 8.18 -20.71
C TRP A 583 2.96 9.28 -21.64
N TYR A 584 2.08 10.12 -22.16
CA TYR A 584 2.46 11.21 -23.06
C TYR A 584 3.35 12.25 -22.37
N GLU A 585 3.05 12.61 -21.13
CA GLU A 585 3.89 13.48 -20.31
C GLU A 585 5.24 12.85 -19.98
N GLU A 586 5.27 11.56 -19.63
CA GLU A 586 6.50 10.82 -19.32
C GLU A 586 7.42 10.69 -20.53
N SER A 587 6.88 10.38 -21.70
CA SER A 587 7.65 10.20 -22.94
C SER A 587 8.33 11.47 -23.41
N ARG A 588 7.89 12.63 -22.92
CA ARG A 588 8.39 13.96 -23.27
C ARG A 588 9.38 14.53 -22.25
N ARG A 589 9.56 13.88 -21.11
CA ARG A 589 10.51 14.35 -20.08
C ARG A 589 11.94 14.38 -20.64
N GLY A 590 12.60 15.53 -20.54
CA GLY A 590 13.99 15.69 -20.99
C GLY A 590 14.21 15.84 -22.50
N LYS A 591 13.14 15.80 -23.32
CA LYS A 591 13.22 15.99 -24.77
C LYS A 591 12.51 17.29 -25.19
N LYS A 592 12.95 17.92 -26.30
CA LYS A 592 12.17 19.01 -26.91
C LYS A 592 10.81 18.45 -27.32
N PRO A 593 9.69 18.95 -26.78
CA PRO A 593 8.38 18.35 -26.96
C PRO A 593 7.90 18.57 -28.42
N ARG A 594 7.77 17.49 -29.19
CA ARG A 594 6.97 17.50 -30.40
C ARG A 594 5.51 17.35 -29.97
N LYS A 595 4.69 18.37 -30.14
CA LYS A 595 3.25 18.26 -29.92
C LYS A 595 2.64 17.39 -31.01
N VAL A 596 1.64 16.60 -30.63
CA VAL A 596 0.85 15.83 -31.60
C VAL A 596 -0.06 16.79 -32.37
N HIS A 597 -0.73 17.68 -31.62
CA HIS A 597 -1.70 18.61 -32.16
C HIS A 597 -1.68 19.94 -31.39
N ALA A 598 -2.25 21.00 -31.96
CA ALA A 598 -2.39 22.29 -31.31
C ALA A 598 -3.21 22.17 -30.01
N ASP A 599 -4.30 21.40 -30.04
CA ASP A 599 -5.09 21.00 -28.85
C ASP A 599 -4.69 19.59 -28.39
N ASP A 600 -3.56 19.49 -27.71
CA ASP A 600 -3.06 18.22 -27.16
C ASP A 600 -4.09 17.52 -26.25
N LYS A 601 -4.92 18.25 -25.52
CA LYS A 601 -5.89 17.64 -24.59
C LYS A 601 -6.99 16.87 -25.32
N LYS A 602 -7.56 17.48 -26.38
CA LYS A 602 -8.57 16.80 -27.18
C LYS A 602 -7.94 15.60 -27.93
N ALA A 603 -6.75 15.79 -28.49
CA ALA A 603 -6.02 14.73 -29.17
C ALA A 603 -5.72 13.53 -28.23
N LEU A 604 -5.34 13.77 -26.98
CA LEU A 604 -5.11 12.71 -25.98
C LEU A 604 -6.40 11.99 -25.58
N ARG A 605 -7.49 12.72 -25.41
CA ARG A 605 -8.81 12.11 -25.14
C ARG A 605 -9.26 11.24 -26.29
N TYR A 606 -9.10 11.71 -27.52
CA TYR A 606 -9.40 10.95 -28.73
C TYR A 606 -8.59 9.66 -28.78
N LEU A 607 -7.26 9.72 -28.58
CA LEU A 607 -6.40 8.54 -28.51
C LEU A 607 -6.90 7.54 -27.45
N GLY A 608 -7.21 8.04 -26.26
CA GLY A 608 -7.72 7.20 -25.16
C GLY A 608 -9.04 6.50 -25.50
N GLN A 609 -9.94 7.18 -26.24
CA GLN A 609 -11.20 6.58 -26.73
C GLN A 609 -10.93 5.49 -27.76
N LYS A 610 -10.03 5.72 -28.72
CA LYS A 610 -9.70 4.72 -29.78
C LYS A 610 -8.96 3.52 -29.19
N ILE A 611 -8.03 3.72 -28.26
CA ILE A 611 -7.39 2.61 -27.53
C ILE A 611 -8.43 1.77 -26.79
N TRP A 612 -9.38 2.42 -26.10
CA TRP A 612 -10.43 1.70 -25.37
C TRP A 612 -11.33 0.89 -26.30
N ALA A 613 -11.72 1.46 -27.44
CA ALA A 613 -12.49 0.77 -28.46
C ALA A 613 -11.71 -0.42 -29.09
N ALA A 614 -10.42 -0.27 -29.33
CA ALA A 614 -9.56 -1.35 -29.79
C ALA A 614 -9.49 -2.50 -28.77
N ILE A 615 -9.35 -2.19 -27.50
CA ILE A 615 -9.37 -3.19 -26.42
C ILE A 615 -10.71 -3.93 -26.38
N ASP A 616 -11.83 -3.23 -26.51
CA ASP A 616 -13.16 -3.83 -26.46
C ASP A 616 -13.39 -4.78 -27.63
N GLN A 617 -12.84 -4.49 -28.83
CA GLN A 617 -12.91 -5.37 -30.00
C GLN A 617 -12.01 -6.61 -29.89
N GLN A 618 -10.88 -6.52 -29.23
CA GLN A 618 -9.93 -7.63 -29.10
C GLN A 618 -10.25 -8.55 -27.92
N LEU A 619 -10.84 -8.06 -26.85
CA LEU A 619 -11.03 -8.78 -25.59
C LEU A 619 -12.49 -9.09 -25.28
N VAL A 620 -13.23 -9.56 -26.27
CA VAL A 620 -14.68 -9.81 -26.16
C VAL A 620 -15.00 -10.77 -25.02
N LYS A 621 -14.36 -11.95 -24.99
CA LYS A 621 -14.60 -12.96 -23.96
C LYS A 621 -14.20 -12.48 -22.55
N SER A 622 -13.10 -11.79 -22.43
CA SER A 622 -12.67 -11.18 -21.16
C SER A 622 -13.71 -10.15 -20.66
N ARG A 623 -14.32 -9.36 -21.56
CA ARG A 623 -15.40 -8.43 -21.22
C ARG A 623 -16.68 -9.15 -20.78
N GLU A 624 -17.04 -10.23 -21.44
CA GLU A 624 -18.18 -11.08 -21.05
C GLU A 624 -17.99 -11.57 -19.62
N ALA A 625 -16.83 -12.12 -19.28
CA ALA A 625 -16.51 -12.56 -17.93
C ALA A 625 -16.61 -11.42 -16.89
N MET A 626 -16.01 -10.25 -17.19
CA MET A 626 -16.02 -9.11 -16.27
C MET A 626 -17.46 -8.58 -16.04
N ASN A 627 -18.29 -8.55 -17.07
CA ASN A 627 -19.70 -8.19 -16.96
C ASN A 627 -20.47 -9.18 -16.09
N TRP A 628 -20.23 -10.48 -16.30
CA TRP A 628 -20.83 -11.52 -15.48
C TRP A 628 -20.46 -11.38 -13.99
N PHE A 629 -19.17 -11.17 -13.66
CA PHE A 629 -18.74 -10.90 -12.28
C PHE A 629 -19.39 -9.63 -11.71
N SER A 630 -19.57 -8.60 -12.52
CA SER A 630 -20.20 -7.35 -12.09
C SER A 630 -21.69 -7.57 -11.78
N GLU A 631 -22.38 -8.40 -12.55
CA GLU A 631 -23.77 -8.79 -12.35
C GLU A 631 -23.93 -9.64 -11.08
N VAL A 632 -23.11 -10.68 -10.93
CA VAL A 632 -23.07 -11.50 -9.70
C VAL A 632 -22.87 -10.63 -8.46
N ALA A 633 -21.89 -9.72 -8.49
CA ALA A 633 -21.65 -8.82 -7.37
C ALA A 633 -22.84 -7.89 -7.09
N THR A 634 -23.55 -7.45 -8.13
CA THR A 634 -24.73 -6.60 -7.96
C THR A 634 -25.86 -7.38 -7.27
N ILE A 635 -26.17 -8.58 -7.74
CA ILE A 635 -27.20 -9.46 -7.15
C ILE A 635 -26.90 -9.74 -5.67
N CYS A 636 -25.69 -10.17 -5.36
CA CYS A 636 -25.30 -10.50 -3.97
C CYS A 636 -25.34 -9.26 -3.06
N THR A 637 -24.78 -8.12 -3.51
CA THR A 637 -24.74 -6.92 -2.68
C THR A 637 -26.09 -6.24 -2.51
N ASP A 638 -26.99 -6.34 -3.49
CA ASP A 638 -28.36 -5.85 -3.38
C ASP A 638 -29.18 -6.66 -2.38
N ALA A 639 -28.92 -7.97 -2.30
CA ALA A 639 -29.48 -8.84 -1.30
C ALA A 639 -28.77 -8.76 0.08
N GLY A 640 -27.67 -8.00 0.18
CA GLY A 640 -26.93 -7.79 1.44
C GLY A 640 -25.93 -8.87 1.77
N TYR A 641 -25.56 -9.75 0.86
CA TYR A 641 -24.60 -10.83 1.07
C TYR A 641 -23.19 -10.45 0.64
N GLN A 642 -22.20 -10.84 1.46
CA GLN A 642 -20.77 -10.85 1.10
C GLN A 642 -20.46 -12.12 0.32
N MET A 643 -19.73 -12.00 -0.77
CA MET A 643 -19.27 -13.15 -1.53
C MET A 643 -18.03 -13.76 -0.89
N ARG A 644 -17.96 -15.09 -0.92
CA ARG A 644 -16.77 -15.85 -0.51
C ARG A 644 -16.60 -17.05 -1.45
N TRP A 645 -15.35 -17.50 -1.59
CA TRP A 645 -15.03 -18.66 -2.43
C TRP A 645 -13.72 -19.31 -2.01
N HIS A 646 -13.57 -20.59 -2.29
CA HIS A 646 -12.32 -21.30 -2.11
C HIS A 646 -11.51 -21.31 -3.42
N THR A 647 -10.21 -21.01 -3.30
CA THR A 647 -9.28 -21.17 -4.42
C THR A 647 -8.97 -22.65 -4.70
N PRO A 648 -8.38 -23.00 -5.85
CA PRO A 648 -7.91 -24.37 -6.12
C PRO A 648 -6.88 -24.94 -5.13
N SER A 649 -6.28 -24.11 -4.30
CA SER A 649 -5.42 -24.49 -3.17
C SER A 649 -6.16 -24.49 -1.81
N ASN A 650 -7.49 -24.52 -1.85
CA ASN A 650 -8.40 -24.50 -0.69
C ASN A 650 -8.26 -23.31 0.25
N PHE A 651 -7.76 -22.17 -0.25
CA PHE A 651 -7.70 -20.92 0.51
C PHE A 651 -9.03 -20.19 0.40
N LEU A 652 -9.66 -19.87 1.55
CA LEU A 652 -10.92 -19.11 1.60
C LEU A 652 -10.66 -17.62 1.38
N VAL A 653 -11.22 -17.07 0.32
CA VAL A 653 -11.26 -15.64 0.03
C VAL A 653 -12.59 -15.06 0.51
N VAL A 654 -12.54 -14.03 1.34
CA VAL A 654 -13.71 -13.27 1.77
C VAL A 654 -13.69 -11.89 1.16
N HIS A 655 -14.68 -11.61 0.32
CA HIS A 655 -14.81 -10.34 -0.42
C HIS A 655 -15.47 -9.25 0.45
N ASP A 656 -14.71 -8.75 1.42
CA ASP A 656 -15.20 -7.89 2.50
C ASP A 656 -15.07 -6.40 2.17
N TYR A 657 -16.12 -5.80 1.63
CA TYR A 657 -16.22 -4.37 1.33
C TYR A 657 -17.41 -3.74 2.05
N MET A 658 -17.25 -3.46 3.34
CA MET A 658 -18.30 -2.79 4.11
C MET A 658 -18.23 -1.27 3.98
N ASN A 659 -19.40 -0.62 4.11
CA ASN A 659 -19.47 0.83 4.22
C ASN A 659 -18.84 1.28 5.54
N LEU A 660 -17.91 2.20 5.44
CA LEU A 660 -17.26 2.84 6.57
C LEU A 660 -17.46 4.34 6.42
N GLU A 661 -18.27 4.94 7.27
CA GLU A 661 -18.41 6.39 7.32
C GLU A 661 -17.44 6.97 8.35
N PRO A 662 -16.49 7.80 7.93
CA PRO A 662 -15.69 8.54 8.87
C PRO A 662 -16.52 9.69 9.42
N TYR A 663 -16.62 9.84 10.73
CA TYR A 663 -17.12 11.09 11.29
C TYR A 663 -15.97 11.93 11.87
N THR A 664 -16.11 13.23 11.75
CA THR A 664 -15.09 14.17 12.20
C THR A 664 -15.63 15.00 13.37
N ILE A 665 -14.98 14.88 14.53
CA ILE A 665 -15.22 15.77 15.66
C ILE A 665 -14.21 16.92 15.56
N LYS A 666 -14.70 18.13 15.47
CA LYS A 666 -13.86 19.33 15.32
C LYS A 666 -14.17 20.35 16.41
N THR A 667 -13.16 20.79 17.12
CA THR A 667 -13.28 21.92 18.04
C THR A 667 -13.20 23.24 17.28
N ILE A 668 -13.71 24.33 17.89
CA ILE A 668 -13.77 25.66 17.27
C ILE A 668 -12.39 26.19 16.86
N LEU A 669 -11.32 25.87 17.60
CA LEU A 669 -9.96 26.24 17.22
C LEU A 669 -9.30 25.32 16.19
N GLY A 670 -10.05 24.41 15.60
CA GLY A 670 -9.56 23.52 14.54
C GLY A 670 -8.92 22.22 15.02
N ARG A 671 -8.90 21.94 16.32
CA ARG A 671 -8.56 20.60 16.82
C ARG A 671 -9.60 19.61 16.33
N LYS A 672 -9.18 18.49 15.79
CA LYS A 672 -10.09 17.49 15.22
C LYS A 672 -9.67 16.07 15.60
N ALA A 673 -10.63 15.21 15.77
CA ALA A 673 -10.46 13.76 15.71
C ALA A 673 -11.27 13.21 14.55
N VAL A 674 -10.67 12.33 13.77
CA VAL A 674 -11.37 11.59 12.71
C VAL A 674 -11.48 10.16 13.19
N MET A 675 -12.68 9.66 13.28
CA MET A 675 -12.95 8.31 13.73
C MET A 675 -13.57 7.50 12.62
N TRP A 676 -13.08 6.28 12.48
CA TRP A 676 -13.65 5.28 11.58
C TRP A 676 -14.44 4.28 12.42
N HIS A 677 -15.74 4.26 12.26
CA HIS A 677 -16.61 3.33 12.97
C HIS A 677 -16.38 1.89 12.49
N SER A 678 -15.51 1.16 13.17
CA SER A 678 -15.33 -0.27 12.94
C SER A 678 -16.48 -1.11 13.54
N LEU A 679 -17.12 -0.62 14.61
CA LEU A 679 -18.22 -1.32 15.29
C LEU A 679 -19.57 -1.22 14.57
N GLN A 680 -19.74 -0.26 13.66
CA GLN A 680 -20.95 -0.13 12.84
C GLN A 680 -20.81 -0.78 11.46
N ARG A 681 -19.74 -1.52 11.25
CA ARG A 681 -19.42 -2.16 9.99
C ARG A 681 -20.54 -3.09 9.51
N GLU A 682 -21.10 -3.88 10.41
CA GLU A 682 -22.20 -4.80 10.12
C GLU A 682 -23.56 -4.08 9.93
N THR A 683 -23.73 -2.91 10.52
CA THR A 683 -24.99 -2.14 10.46
C THR A 683 -25.10 -1.21 9.26
N GLN A 684 -23.99 -0.85 8.62
CA GLN A 684 -23.97 0.08 7.49
C GLN A 684 -24.09 -0.59 6.11
N GLY A 685 -24.09 -1.92 6.09
CA GLY A 685 -24.21 -2.70 4.86
C GLY A 685 -22.96 -2.65 3.98
N ILE A 686 -23.05 -3.31 2.82
CA ILE A 686 -21.96 -3.49 1.88
C ILE A 686 -21.78 -2.25 1.01
N HIS A 687 -20.54 -1.89 0.74
CA HIS A 687 -20.20 -0.84 -0.21
C HIS A 687 -20.32 -1.36 -1.65
N ARG A 688 -21.53 -1.37 -2.20
CA ARG A 688 -21.92 -1.97 -3.49
C ARG A 688 -20.93 -1.68 -4.63
N ARG A 689 -20.64 -0.39 -4.89
CA ARG A 689 -19.76 0.01 -5.98
C ARG A 689 -18.36 -0.57 -5.84
N ARG A 690 -17.78 -0.58 -4.63
CA ARG A 690 -16.44 -1.15 -4.40
C ARG A 690 -16.46 -2.67 -4.53
N ALA A 691 -17.45 -3.34 -3.97
CA ALA A 691 -17.60 -4.78 -4.09
C ALA A 691 -17.72 -5.20 -5.56
N ARG A 692 -18.63 -4.56 -6.32
CA ARG A 692 -18.80 -4.82 -7.76
C ARG A 692 -17.50 -4.64 -8.56
N ASN A 693 -16.83 -3.51 -8.38
CA ASN A 693 -15.64 -3.21 -9.17
C ASN A 693 -14.42 -4.08 -8.81
N SER A 694 -14.44 -4.72 -7.64
CA SER A 694 -13.29 -5.48 -7.14
C SER A 694 -13.47 -7.00 -7.23
N LEU A 695 -14.64 -7.52 -7.57
CA LEU A 695 -14.87 -8.97 -7.59
C LEU A 695 -14.01 -9.66 -8.65
N SER A 696 -14.13 -9.25 -9.91
CA SER A 696 -13.32 -9.77 -11.01
C SER A 696 -11.80 -9.73 -10.71
N PRO A 697 -11.20 -8.59 -10.36
CA PRO A 697 -9.77 -8.56 -10.02
C PRO A 697 -9.39 -9.43 -8.82
N ASN A 698 -10.24 -9.53 -7.80
CA ASN A 698 -9.92 -10.36 -6.64
C ASN A 698 -10.01 -11.85 -6.96
N PHE A 699 -10.96 -12.26 -7.79
CA PHE A 699 -11.06 -13.63 -8.27
C PHE A 699 -9.82 -14.02 -9.08
N ILE A 700 -9.44 -13.21 -10.09
CA ILE A 700 -8.25 -13.45 -10.91
C ILE A 700 -6.98 -13.51 -10.06
N HIS A 701 -6.80 -12.58 -9.12
CA HIS A 701 -5.65 -12.60 -8.22
C HIS A 701 -5.62 -13.81 -7.27
N SER A 702 -6.78 -14.36 -6.92
CA SER A 702 -6.83 -15.56 -6.09
C SER A 702 -6.46 -16.82 -6.89
N LEU A 703 -6.80 -16.88 -8.16
CA LEU A 703 -6.37 -17.97 -9.06
C LEU A 703 -4.86 -17.89 -9.35
N ASP A 704 -4.34 -16.70 -9.60
CA ASP A 704 -2.90 -16.47 -9.74
C ASP A 704 -2.12 -16.94 -8.49
N ALA A 705 -2.62 -16.60 -7.30
CA ALA A 705 -2.04 -17.07 -6.05
C ALA A 705 -2.09 -18.60 -5.89
N ALA A 706 -3.18 -19.24 -6.31
CA ALA A 706 -3.32 -20.69 -6.28
C ALA A 706 -2.37 -21.37 -7.28
N ALA A 707 -2.23 -20.83 -8.49
CA ALA A 707 -1.30 -21.34 -9.49
C ALA A 707 0.15 -21.24 -9.02
N LEU A 708 0.53 -20.12 -8.40
CA LEU A 708 1.83 -19.95 -7.77
C LEU A 708 2.05 -20.97 -6.63
N THR A 709 1.05 -21.16 -5.77
CA THR A 709 1.10 -22.14 -4.66
C THR A 709 1.41 -23.54 -5.18
N LYS A 710 0.69 -23.99 -6.21
CA LYS A 710 0.87 -25.29 -6.82
C LYS A 710 2.24 -25.43 -7.50
N THR A 711 2.66 -24.40 -8.22
CA THR A 711 3.98 -24.37 -8.88
C THR A 711 5.12 -24.44 -7.87
N ILE A 712 5.08 -23.67 -6.77
CA ILE A 712 6.09 -23.73 -5.70
C ILE A 712 6.16 -25.12 -5.11
N ASN A 713 5.01 -25.70 -4.79
CA ASN A 713 4.97 -27.03 -4.17
C ASN A 713 5.51 -28.12 -5.10
N ALA A 714 5.14 -28.10 -6.37
CA ALA A 714 5.61 -29.07 -7.35
C ALA A 714 7.11 -28.89 -7.63
N PHE A 715 7.54 -27.68 -7.98
CA PHE A 715 8.92 -27.39 -8.36
C PHE A 715 9.92 -27.62 -7.21
N MET A 716 9.66 -27.04 -6.03
CA MET A 716 10.53 -27.19 -4.85
C MET A 716 10.41 -28.55 -4.16
N SER A 717 9.64 -29.49 -4.66
CA SER A 717 9.66 -30.89 -4.24
C SER A 717 10.62 -31.76 -5.05
N VAL A 718 11.12 -31.24 -6.17
CA VAL A 718 12.12 -31.94 -6.98
C VAL A 718 13.47 -31.93 -6.24
N ARG A 719 14.14 -33.08 -6.19
CA ARG A 719 15.43 -33.21 -5.51
C ARG A 719 16.47 -32.26 -6.11
N GLY A 720 17.15 -31.51 -5.27
CA GLY A 720 18.19 -30.57 -5.69
C GLY A 720 17.68 -29.19 -6.10
N ILE A 721 16.39 -28.91 -5.90
CA ILE A 721 15.79 -27.58 -6.11
C ILE A 721 15.59 -26.90 -4.75
N ASP A 722 16.47 -25.94 -4.44
CA ASP A 722 16.47 -25.19 -3.18
C ASP A 722 16.21 -23.68 -3.37
N CYS A 723 16.11 -23.22 -4.61
CA CYS A 723 16.02 -21.80 -4.95
C CYS A 723 14.79 -21.52 -5.82
N PHE A 724 13.91 -20.67 -5.31
CA PHE A 724 12.76 -20.14 -6.03
C PHE A 724 12.45 -18.72 -5.57
N SER A 725 12.12 -17.84 -6.48
CA SER A 725 11.70 -16.46 -6.21
C SER A 725 10.41 -16.18 -6.95
N ALA A 726 9.50 -15.45 -6.33
CA ALA A 726 8.26 -15.05 -6.95
C ALA A 726 7.97 -13.57 -6.74
N VAL A 727 7.54 -12.92 -7.80
CA VAL A 727 6.96 -11.58 -7.76
C VAL A 727 5.61 -11.65 -8.46
N HIS A 728 4.60 -12.18 -7.75
CA HIS A 728 3.27 -12.46 -8.24
C HIS A 728 3.27 -13.40 -9.46
N ASP A 729 3.20 -12.85 -10.67
CA ASP A 729 3.17 -13.51 -11.96
C ASP A 729 4.56 -13.62 -12.64
N SER A 730 5.62 -13.35 -11.91
CA SER A 730 7.01 -13.48 -12.34
C SER A 730 7.71 -14.52 -11.47
N TYR A 731 8.12 -15.64 -12.06
CA TYR A 731 8.75 -16.77 -11.37
C TYR A 731 10.23 -16.84 -11.71
N GLY A 732 11.06 -16.97 -10.67
CA GLY A 732 12.51 -16.97 -10.79
C GLY A 732 13.16 -18.18 -10.15
N CYS A 733 14.14 -18.74 -10.81
CA CYS A 733 15.01 -19.81 -10.32
C CYS A 733 16.44 -19.62 -10.83
N LEU A 734 17.34 -20.54 -10.53
CA LEU A 734 18.68 -20.56 -11.12
C LEU A 734 18.58 -20.87 -12.62
N ALA A 735 19.51 -20.35 -13.41
CA ALA A 735 19.53 -20.53 -14.87
C ALA A 735 19.44 -22.00 -15.31
N GLN A 736 20.13 -22.88 -14.56
CA GLN A 736 20.12 -24.33 -14.77
C GLN A 736 18.74 -24.96 -14.61
N ASP A 737 17.87 -24.37 -13.80
CA ASP A 737 16.59 -24.94 -13.42
C ASP A 737 15.40 -24.35 -14.20
N VAL A 738 15.65 -23.37 -15.10
CA VAL A 738 14.60 -22.64 -15.82
C VAL A 738 13.76 -23.57 -16.70
N SER A 739 14.38 -24.50 -17.42
CA SER A 739 13.67 -25.45 -18.28
C SER A 739 12.72 -26.34 -17.46
N LEU A 740 13.20 -26.86 -16.34
CA LEU A 740 12.39 -27.65 -15.40
C LEU A 740 11.25 -26.81 -14.81
N MET A 741 11.54 -25.59 -14.37
CA MET A 741 10.52 -24.67 -13.84
C MET A 741 9.42 -24.43 -14.88
N ASN A 742 9.80 -24.17 -16.12
CA ASN A 742 8.86 -23.93 -17.21
C ASN A 742 7.97 -25.15 -17.50
N GLY A 743 8.50 -26.35 -17.42
CA GLY A 743 7.70 -27.59 -17.54
C GLY A 743 6.71 -27.73 -16.40
N VAL A 744 7.19 -27.62 -15.17
CA VAL A 744 6.35 -27.76 -13.96
C VAL A 744 5.23 -26.70 -13.93
N LEU A 745 5.53 -25.44 -14.22
CA LEU A 745 4.51 -24.41 -14.18
C LEU A 745 3.42 -24.62 -15.22
N ARG A 746 3.77 -25.02 -16.46
CA ARG A 746 2.79 -25.33 -17.50
C ARG A 746 1.87 -26.47 -17.08
N GLU A 747 2.43 -27.53 -16.58
CA GLU A 747 1.66 -28.67 -16.07
C GLU A 747 0.69 -28.26 -14.94
N GLN A 748 1.16 -27.50 -13.95
CA GLN A 748 0.32 -27.08 -12.83
C GLN A 748 -0.78 -26.10 -13.27
N TRP A 749 -0.48 -25.18 -14.18
CA TRP A 749 -1.47 -24.27 -14.73
C TRP A 749 -2.51 -25.02 -15.57
N GLN A 750 -2.08 -25.86 -16.49
CA GLN A 750 -2.98 -26.70 -17.29
C GLN A 750 -3.92 -27.52 -16.41
N LYS A 751 -3.36 -28.25 -15.46
CA LYS A 751 -4.14 -29.07 -14.49
C LYS A 751 -5.16 -28.23 -13.72
N MET A 752 -4.79 -27.04 -13.29
CA MET A 752 -5.68 -26.16 -12.53
C MET A 752 -6.83 -25.63 -13.40
N PHE A 753 -6.52 -25.14 -14.61
CA PHE A 753 -7.51 -24.50 -15.49
C PHE A 753 -8.35 -25.53 -16.28
N SER A 754 -7.97 -26.79 -16.31
CA SER A 754 -8.84 -27.86 -16.83
C SER A 754 -9.97 -28.24 -15.88
N SER A 755 -10.02 -27.64 -14.67
CA SER A 755 -11.12 -27.83 -13.73
C SER A 755 -12.19 -26.74 -13.89
N PRO A 756 -13.46 -27.00 -13.56
CA PRO A 756 -14.58 -26.06 -13.74
C PRO A 756 -14.56 -24.96 -12.68
N LEU A 757 -13.67 -23.97 -12.83
CA LEU A 757 -13.39 -22.95 -11.82
C LEU A 757 -14.52 -21.92 -11.68
N LEU A 758 -15.17 -21.55 -12.79
CA LEU A 758 -16.29 -20.59 -12.76
C LEU A 758 -17.56 -21.22 -12.20
N GLU A 759 -17.81 -22.49 -12.56
CA GLU A 759 -18.93 -23.27 -12.01
C GLU A 759 -18.78 -23.41 -10.50
N ARG A 760 -17.62 -23.81 -10.02
CA ARG A 760 -17.34 -23.94 -8.59
C ARG A 760 -17.56 -22.62 -7.86
N PHE A 761 -17.07 -21.52 -8.41
CA PHE A 761 -17.31 -20.20 -7.82
C PHE A 761 -18.80 -19.86 -7.75
N ARG A 762 -19.54 -20.06 -8.85
CA ARG A 762 -20.98 -19.82 -8.88
C ARG A 762 -21.71 -20.68 -7.85
N ASP A 763 -21.45 -22.00 -7.86
CA ASP A 763 -22.13 -22.96 -7.00
C ASP A 763 -21.84 -22.70 -5.50
N GLU A 764 -20.60 -22.30 -5.15
CA GLU A 764 -20.24 -21.88 -3.79
C GLU A 764 -21.00 -20.63 -3.37
N VAL A 765 -21.09 -19.61 -4.24
CA VAL A 765 -21.80 -18.38 -3.91
C VAL A 765 -23.31 -18.61 -3.83
N GLU A 766 -23.88 -19.42 -4.72
CA GLU A 766 -25.31 -19.81 -4.66
C GLU A 766 -25.62 -20.59 -3.40
N THR A 767 -24.76 -21.53 -3.00
CA THR A 767 -24.91 -22.31 -1.77
C THR A 767 -24.84 -21.43 -0.52
N ASP A 768 -23.88 -20.49 -0.47
CA ASP A 768 -23.70 -19.59 0.66
C ASP A 768 -24.81 -18.56 0.82
N THR A 769 -25.39 -18.11 -0.29
CA THR A 769 -26.35 -16.99 -0.29
C THR A 769 -27.81 -17.41 -0.49
N GLY A 770 -28.03 -18.60 -1.05
CA GLY A 770 -29.37 -19.07 -1.47
C GLY A 770 -29.93 -18.29 -2.69
N LEU A 771 -29.10 -17.49 -3.37
CA LEU A 771 -29.51 -16.69 -4.53
C LEU A 771 -29.23 -17.50 -5.82
N SER A 772 -30.07 -17.29 -6.82
CA SER A 772 -29.83 -17.77 -8.19
C SER A 772 -29.00 -16.74 -8.95
N LEU A 773 -27.86 -17.16 -9.49
CA LEU A 773 -26.92 -16.34 -10.23
C LEU A 773 -27.11 -16.46 -11.75
N PRO A 774 -26.61 -15.50 -12.55
CA PRO A 774 -26.71 -15.54 -14.00
C PRO A 774 -25.99 -16.76 -14.59
N ALA A 775 -26.45 -17.22 -15.76
CA ALA A 775 -25.76 -18.24 -16.51
C ALA A 775 -24.32 -17.80 -16.81
N LEU A 776 -23.40 -18.76 -16.83
CA LEU A 776 -22.01 -18.51 -17.15
C LEU A 776 -21.87 -18.01 -18.61
N PRO A 777 -20.86 -17.17 -18.90
CA PRO A 777 -20.53 -16.82 -20.28
C PRO A 777 -20.20 -18.07 -21.10
N ALA A 778 -20.53 -18.03 -22.40
CA ALA A 778 -20.26 -19.15 -23.28
C ALA A 778 -18.76 -19.40 -23.43
N TYR A 779 -18.35 -20.67 -23.30
CA TYR A 779 -16.97 -21.10 -23.52
C TYR A 779 -16.57 -21.03 -25.00
N GLY A 780 -15.30 -20.77 -25.28
CA GLY A 780 -14.69 -20.90 -26.62
C GLY A 780 -14.12 -22.29 -26.85
N SER A 781 -13.08 -22.36 -27.68
CA SER A 781 -12.47 -23.61 -28.17
C SER A 781 -10.95 -23.66 -27.91
N LEU A 782 -10.38 -22.79 -27.07
CA LEU A 782 -8.94 -22.79 -26.77
C LEU A 782 -8.51 -24.14 -26.21
N ASP A 783 -7.51 -24.75 -26.87
CA ASP A 783 -6.83 -25.92 -26.33
C ASP A 783 -5.92 -25.50 -25.18
N LEU A 784 -6.13 -26.09 -23.99
CA LEU A 784 -5.35 -25.83 -22.80
C LEU A 784 -4.04 -26.65 -22.72
N ASP A 785 -3.60 -27.28 -23.80
CA ASP A 785 -2.28 -27.92 -23.84
C ASP A 785 -1.15 -26.88 -23.85
N LEU A 786 -0.86 -26.34 -22.66
CA LEU A 786 0.17 -25.35 -22.46
C LEU A 786 1.59 -25.89 -22.69
N THR A 787 1.78 -27.20 -22.80
CA THR A 787 3.09 -27.80 -23.07
C THR A 787 3.65 -27.38 -24.41
N ARG A 788 2.79 -27.10 -25.40
CA ARG A 788 3.15 -26.61 -26.72
C ARG A 788 3.53 -25.14 -26.77
N SER A 789 3.03 -24.33 -25.84
CA SER A 789 3.30 -22.89 -25.85
C SER A 789 4.73 -22.57 -25.40
N LYS A 790 5.58 -22.15 -26.33
CA LYS A 790 6.98 -21.75 -26.04
C LYS A 790 7.08 -20.52 -25.14
N TYR A 791 6.17 -19.56 -25.31
CA TYR A 791 6.25 -18.22 -24.72
C TYR A 791 5.22 -17.96 -23.63
N PHE A 792 4.60 -18.99 -23.06
CA PHE A 792 3.60 -18.87 -22.00
C PHE A 792 4.11 -18.03 -20.83
N PHE A 793 5.29 -18.36 -20.31
CA PHE A 793 6.08 -17.52 -19.42
C PHE A 793 7.42 -17.25 -20.09
N ASN A 794 7.76 -15.96 -20.24
CA ASN A 794 8.76 -15.53 -21.20
C ASN A 794 9.87 -14.63 -20.58
#